data_028ee60d767da47dea23ec201842a796
#
_entry.id   028ee60d767da47dea23ec201842a796
#
_cell.length_a   1.000
_cell.length_b   1.000
_cell.length_c   1.000
_cell.angle_alpha   90.00
_cell.angle_beta   90.00
_cell.angle_gamma   90.00
#
_symmetry.space_group_name_H-M   'P 1'
#
loop_
_entity.id
_entity.type
_entity.pdbx_description
1 polymer ?
#
loop_
_entity_poly.entity_id
_entity_poly.type
_entity_poly.pdbx_seq_one_letter_code
_entity_poly.pdbx_strand_id
1 'polypeptide(L)'
;MPSKSVLLLGVLASLHLPAVLADGRGLIGWGKTMYHPPCAFACRGVIKGCPLLCTPTHGGEIHGSGHSTTTTPPECYTSDTAFLRTMALCLDTYCPLSDDAPRSLLEDYWAAHLATGTVGDYQWKPTISFAEALVAARTDEARAMNGNSTNTTDTNTHGGHRKIKVRHDHGGGSHDSGPDTLGTHSALPTIKAKKPLNVTSFIAETDWQEQYNGMTSFEVNEVGHATYTIIVTLVAMFLPVVLALARFVPSITRSQTWTWINSTIIHPAVWGAKHREPVAIKVGGGIVPTRGQALYIAVISFLNVIFLLAPYHMIQPQSTFASSQQQEISVIGNRAGNLALGNMVALFFFSARNNSLLILSDWSHGTFLLLHRWLGYWTIFHTVLHSIMLLVYYKMFGDYVAEEAKLYWIWGIVGTVAAVSIWPASLLVVRQRAYELFLSLHHLLVILFLVGFYYHIWYCYKYNWGYEIWAFIAIAIWVIDRSWRLVRMALNGVRTAIVKPVEGSDGKYFRIEIEDVHAHGIVYLCFPTLSWKFWETHPFSVASSFTGSHIQLSTPISTSISHEDPEKSAADATHKIGTESMPSAAFVESDKISGPRATFIARTLTGMTAKLGAKLTANGASLRIPVLVEGSYRSNATAKLSHCTSLLCIAGGVGVTAVLPIVRSFEAPRRSRLEWGIRHENLVAALEPEIAQLPKHVDFNIKVGERINIDAVLREELAREGEKGPVGIVVCGPPSMTDEVRSRISELGRTGGARKAFVFVDEAFSW
;
A
#
# COMPACT_ATOMS: atom_id res chain seq x y z
N MET A 1 10.20 -21.98 -20.18
CA MET A 1 10.61 -21.42 -18.87
C MET A 1 11.45 -20.18 -19.14
N PRO A 2 10.96 -18.96 -18.92
CA PRO A 2 11.81 -17.78 -18.93
C PRO A 2 12.59 -17.77 -17.61
N SER A 3 13.90 -17.62 -17.73
CA SER A 3 14.86 -17.73 -16.63
C SER A 3 14.54 -16.74 -15.49
N LYS A 4 14.77 -17.16 -14.26
CA LYS A 4 14.66 -16.36 -13.03
C LYS A 4 15.48 -15.06 -13.08
N SER A 5 16.42 -14.95 -14.01
CA SER A 5 17.29 -13.79 -14.26
C SER A 5 16.56 -12.57 -14.86
N VAL A 6 15.49 -12.77 -15.63
CA VAL A 6 14.76 -11.65 -16.26
C VAL A 6 13.89 -10.90 -15.24
N LEU A 7 13.37 -11.60 -14.22
CA LEU A 7 12.59 -10.96 -13.15
C LEU A 7 13.48 -10.14 -12.20
N LEU A 8 14.71 -10.61 -11.95
CA LEU A 8 15.68 -9.90 -11.10
C LEU A 8 16.22 -8.65 -11.79
N LEU A 9 16.43 -8.69 -13.11
CA LEU A 9 16.83 -7.54 -13.91
C LEU A 9 15.73 -6.46 -13.99
N GLY A 10 14.46 -6.85 -14.05
CA GLY A 10 13.34 -5.90 -14.03
C GLY A 10 13.21 -5.16 -12.70
N VAL A 11 13.49 -5.81 -11.57
CA VAL A 11 13.48 -5.20 -10.24
C VAL A 11 14.72 -4.32 -10.02
N LEU A 12 15.88 -4.73 -10.53
CA LEU A 12 17.11 -3.94 -10.46
C LEU A 12 17.13 -2.75 -11.44
N ALA A 13 16.50 -2.89 -12.61
CA ALA A 13 16.35 -1.77 -13.55
C ALA A 13 15.37 -0.70 -13.06
N SER A 14 14.38 -1.05 -12.24
CA SER A 14 13.49 -0.08 -11.59
C SER A 14 14.13 0.64 -10.39
N LEU A 15 15.27 0.13 -9.89
CA LEU A 15 16.07 0.78 -8.84
C LEU A 15 17.13 1.75 -9.41
N HIS A 16 17.35 1.75 -10.72
CA HIS A 16 18.13 2.77 -11.41
C HIS A 16 17.21 3.84 -12.02
N LEU A 17 16.32 4.40 -11.21
CA LEU A 17 15.90 5.77 -11.44
C LEU A 17 17.18 6.61 -11.42
N PRO A 18 17.48 7.40 -12.48
CA PRO A 18 18.59 8.32 -12.40
C PRO A 18 18.38 9.12 -11.11
N ALA A 19 19.36 9.10 -10.23
CA ALA A 19 19.43 10.10 -9.20
C ALA A 19 19.49 11.42 -9.98
N VAL A 20 18.34 12.03 -10.21
CA VAL A 20 18.26 13.43 -10.55
C VAL A 20 18.89 14.06 -9.34
N LEU A 21 20.16 14.44 -9.48
CA LEU A 21 20.87 15.29 -8.57
C LEU A 21 20.11 16.61 -8.59
N ALA A 22 19.05 16.66 -7.79
CA ALA A 22 18.30 17.85 -7.57
C ALA A 22 19.15 18.70 -6.64
N ASP A 23 19.99 19.55 -7.23
CA ASP A 23 20.63 20.62 -6.51
C ASP A 23 19.58 21.41 -5.74
N GLY A 24 19.57 21.24 -4.41
CA GLY A 24 18.75 22.04 -3.51
C GLY A 24 17.22 21.83 -3.55
N ARG A 25 16.69 21.04 -4.45
CA ARG A 25 15.28 20.66 -4.47
C ARG A 25 15.07 19.51 -3.49
N GLY A 26 14.63 19.87 -2.28
CA GLY A 26 14.49 18.91 -1.20
C GLY A 26 13.47 17.84 -1.53
N LEU A 27 13.94 16.61 -1.61
CA LEU A 27 13.11 15.43 -1.43
C LEU A 27 12.89 15.28 0.07
N ILE A 28 11.88 15.95 0.63
CA ILE A 28 11.50 15.73 2.01
C ILE A 28 11.15 14.27 2.17
N GLY A 29 11.85 13.59 3.05
CA GLY A 29 11.72 12.16 3.29
C GLY A 29 12.87 11.29 2.79
N TRP A 30 13.87 11.86 2.08
CA TRP A 30 15.05 11.14 1.60
C TRP A 30 16.37 11.66 2.18
N GLY A 31 16.31 12.22 3.40
CA GLY A 31 17.50 12.64 4.14
C GLY A 31 18.08 14.00 3.75
N LYS A 32 17.41 14.77 2.89
CA LYS A 32 17.77 16.16 2.62
C LYS A 32 16.96 17.11 3.52
N THR A 33 17.64 17.96 4.24
CA THR A 33 17.06 19.00 5.08
C THR A 33 16.88 20.27 4.25
N MET A 34 15.80 21.05 4.56
CA MET A 34 15.54 22.32 3.87
C MET A 34 16.39 23.46 4.39
N TYR A 35 16.58 23.50 5.71
CA TYR A 35 17.31 24.56 6.41
C TYR A 35 18.59 24.00 7.00
N HIS A 36 19.63 23.86 6.17
CA HIS A 36 20.93 23.36 6.62
C HIS A 36 22.07 24.24 6.13
N PRO A 37 22.79 24.96 7.03
CA PRO A 37 22.58 25.04 8.49
C PRO A 37 21.45 26.04 8.84
N PRO A 38 20.60 25.74 9.85
CA PRO A 38 19.48 26.61 10.25
C PRO A 38 19.91 28.05 10.60
N CYS A 39 21.06 28.23 11.21
CA CYS A 39 21.62 29.51 11.57
C CYS A 39 21.76 30.46 10.37
N ALA A 40 22.21 29.97 9.24
CA ALA A 40 22.44 30.76 8.04
C ALA A 40 21.09 31.19 7.42
N PHE A 41 20.12 30.27 7.39
CA PHE A 41 18.77 30.61 6.94
C PHE A 41 18.07 31.59 7.88
N ALA A 42 18.34 31.53 9.19
CA ALA A 42 17.82 32.48 10.17
C ALA A 42 18.35 33.89 9.90
N CYS A 43 19.66 34.05 9.64
CA CYS A 43 20.26 35.31 9.23
C CYS A 43 19.54 35.90 8.00
N ARG A 44 19.37 35.08 6.96
CA ARG A 44 18.66 35.51 5.75
C ARG A 44 17.17 35.82 6.02
N GLY A 45 16.53 35.07 6.90
CA GLY A 45 15.14 35.25 7.28
C GLY A 45 14.84 36.62 7.86
N VAL A 46 15.71 37.11 8.76
CA VAL A 46 15.61 38.46 9.32
C VAL A 46 15.80 39.51 8.23
N ILE A 47 16.84 39.40 7.42
CA ILE A 47 17.19 40.41 6.41
C ILE A 47 16.15 40.47 5.29
N LYS A 48 15.54 39.37 4.92
CA LYS A 48 14.51 39.29 3.86
C LYS A 48 13.33 40.23 4.07
N GLY A 49 13.07 40.62 5.33
CA GLY A 49 12.06 41.60 5.69
C GLY A 49 12.40 43.07 5.35
N CYS A 50 13.63 43.32 4.88
CA CYS A 50 14.14 44.66 4.57
C CYS A 50 14.27 44.84 3.05
N PRO A 51 13.72 45.92 2.45
CA PRO A 51 14.02 46.26 1.05
C PRO A 51 15.53 46.54 0.90
N LEU A 52 16.14 46.05 -0.19
CA LEU A 52 17.51 46.38 -0.59
C LEU A 52 17.52 47.59 -1.53
N LEU A 53 18.68 48.23 -1.73
CA LEU A 53 18.80 49.38 -2.63
C LEU A 53 18.33 49.09 -4.06
N CYS A 54 18.48 47.86 -4.53
CA CYS A 54 18.05 47.41 -5.84
C CYS A 54 16.65 46.77 -5.86
N THR A 55 15.92 46.82 -4.72
CA THR A 55 14.52 46.35 -4.71
C THR A 55 13.67 47.33 -5.51
N PRO A 56 12.87 46.92 -6.51
CA PRO A 56 12.03 47.80 -7.30
C PRO A 56 11.03 48.54 -6.43
N THR A 57 10.97 49.87 -6.59
CA THR A 57 10.04 50.74 -5.83
C THR A 57 8.63 50.82 -6.44
N HIS A 58 8.49 50.36 -7.70
CA HIS A 58 7.21 50.32 -8.40
C HIS A 58 6.90 48.86 -8.77
N GLY A 59 5.87 48.30 -8.15
CA GLY A 59 5.27 47.04 -8.60
C GLY A 59 4.58 47.27 -9.93
N GLY A 60 4.99 46.54 -10.98
CA GLY A 60 4.25 46.50 -12.24
C GLY A 60 2.81 46.07 -11.96
N GLU A 61 1.85 46.79 -12.55
CA GLU A 61 0.44 46.45 -12.51
C GLU A 61 0.21 45.07 -13.09
N ILE A 62 -0.04 44.11 -12.21
CA ILE A 62 -0.67 42.85 -12.62
C ILE A 62 -2.13 42.98 -12.21
N HIS A 63 -3.00 43.04 -13.21
CA HIS A 63 -4.45 43.04 -13.02
C HIS A 63 -4.89 41.89 -12.12
N GLY A 64 -5.42 42.20 -10.96
CA GLY A 64 -6.09 41.22 -10.07
C GLY A 64 -5.78 41.43 -8.59
N SER A 65 -6.61 42.21 -7.91
CA SER A 65 -6.90 42.29 -6.47
C SER A 65 -5.76 42.05 -5.46
N GLY A 66 -5.32 43.15 -4.80
CA GLY A 66 -4.86 43.15 -3.41
C GLY A 66 -3.39 42.93 -3.15
N HIS A 67 -2.69 43.98 -2.77
CA HIS A 67 -1.33 44.06 -2.20
C HIS A 67 -0.20 43.52 -3.08
N SER A 68 0.36 44.35 -3.95
CA SER A 68 1.63 44.11 -4.60
C SER A 68 2.76 44.12 -3.55
N THR A 69 3.18 42.96 -3.08
CA THR A 69 4.44 42.83 -2.34
C THR A 69 5.57 42.93 -3.36
N THR A 70 6.31 44.00 -3.36
CA THR A 70 7.55 44.16 -4.12
C THR A 70 8.52 43.09 -3.65
N THR A 71 8.81 42.11 -4.49
CA THR A 71 9.79 41.04 -4.21
C THR A 71 11.17 41.48 -4.69
N THR A 72 12.16 41.41 -3.81
CA THR A 72 13.56 41.65 -4.16
C THR A 72 14.03 40.57 -5.12
N PRO A 73 14.56 40.88 -6.32
CA PRO A 73 15.01 39.90 -7.29
C PRO A 73 16.30 39.18 -6.83
N PRO A 74 16.57 37.96 -7.31
CA PRO A 74 17.73 37.17 -6.92
C PRO A 74 19.08 37.86 -7.14
N GLU A 75 19.23 38.62 -8.25
CA GLU A 75 20.42 39.40 -8.58
C GLU A 75 20.75 40.44 -7.53
N CYS A 76 19.72 40.96 -6.90
CA CYS A 76 19.85 41.99 -5.88
C CYS A 76 20.56 41.42 -4.64
N TYR A 77 20.18 40.22 -4.19
CA TYR A 77 20.83 39.54 -3.05
C TYR A 77 22.30 39.17 -3.32
N THR A 78 22.70 39.01 -4.57
CA THR A 78 24.07 38.64 -4.93
C THR A 78 24.97 39.83 -5.17
N SER A 79 24.43 41.04 -5.35
CA SER A 79 25.18 42.27 -5.70
C SER A 79 25.12 43.38 -4.66
N ASP A 80 24.07 43.38 -3.81
CA ASP A 80 23.91 44.43 -2.80
C ASP A 80 24.95 44.30 -1.69
N THR A 81 25.82 45.31 -1.58
CA THR A 81 26.96 45.32 -0.65
C THR A 81 26.53 45.41 0.82
N ALA A 82 25.47 46.15 1.13
CA ALA A 82 24.97 46.25 2.50
C ALA A 82 24.37 44.88 2.95
N PHE A 83 23.66 44.20 2.07
CA PHE A 83 23.14 42.85 2.31
C PHE A 83 24.28 41.85 2.52
N LEU A 84 25.26 41.78 1.58
CA LEU A 84 26.36 40.81 1.64
C LEU A 84 27.18 40.97 2.92
N ARG A 85 27.55 42.19 3.30
CA ARG A 85 28.32 42.47 4.53
C ARG A 85 27.53 42.15 5.79
N THR A 86 26.26 42.54 5.85
CA THR A 86 25.37 42.24 6.98
C THR A 86 25.17 40.75 7.15
N MET A 87 24.98 40.04 6.04
CA MET A 87 24.81 38.58 6.04
C MET A 87 26.08 37.86 6.50
N ALA A 88 27.25 38.28 6.01
CA ALA A 88 28.55 37.70 6.44
C ALA A 88 28.78 37.89 7.92
N LEU A 89 28.50 39.09 8.46
CA LEU A 89 28.63 39.36 9.88
C LEU A 89 27.69 38.49 10.73
N CYS A 90 26.46 38.33 10.31
CA CYS A 90 25.50 37.47 10.99
C CYS A 90 25.93 36.00 11.01
N LEU A 91 26.42 35.47 9.89
CA LEU A 91 26.90 34.09 9.80
C LEU A 91 28.11 33.88 10.75
N ASP A 92 29.05 34.83 10.78
CA ASP A 92 30.23 34.76 11.64
C ASP A 92 29.89 34.89 13.12
N THR A 93 28.84 35.67 13.45
CA THR A 93 28.42 35.90 14.84
C THR A 93 27.64 34.73 15.42
N TYR A 94 26.68 34.21 14.69
CA TYR A 94 25.70 33.27 15.26
C TYR A 94 25.94 31.80 14.91
N CYS A 95 26.45 31.47 13.70
CA CYS A 95 26.58 30.08 13.29
C CYS A 95 27.61 29.25 14.07
N PRO A 96 28.77 29.78 14.49
CA PRO A 96 29.67 29.01 15.33
C PRO A 96 29.15 28.69 16.72
N LEU A 97 28.20 29.50 17.21
CA LEU A 97 27.63 29.38 18.56
C LEU A 97 26.44 28.44 18.63
N SER A 98 25.65 28.34 17.56
CA SER A 98 24.40 27.60 17.53
C SER A 98 24.53 26.20 16.93
N ASP A 99 25.10 26.09 15.74
CA ASP A 99 25.12 24.84 14.96
C ASP A 99 26.54 24.23 14.87
N ASP A 100 27.55 24.91 15.39
CA ASP A 100 28.98 24.54 15.20
C ASP A 100 29.29 24.26 13.72
N ALA A 101 28.65 25.05 12.83
CA ALA A 101 28.70 24.85 11.40
C ALA A 101 30.11 25.08 10.85
N PRO A 102 30.70 24.09 10.16
CA PRO A 102 32.03 24.26 9.61
C PRO A 102 32.03 25.35 8.54
N ARG A 103 33.13 26.06 8.41
CA ARG A 103 33.24 27.16 7.45
C ARG A 103 32.95 26.77 6.01
N SER A 104 33.32 25.57 5.61
CA SER A 104 32.99 25.03 4.29
C SER A 104 31.49 24.98 4.02
N LEU A 105 30.67 24.61 5.02
CA LEU A 105 29.23 24.58 4.91
C LEU A 105 28.65 26.00 4.76
N LEU A 106 29.23 27.00 5.45
CA LEU A 106 28.81 28.40 5.29
C LEU A 106 29.21 28.95 3.92
N GLU A 107 30.36 28.54 3.38
CA GLU A 107 30.79 28.89 2.02
C GLU A 107 29.91 28.25 0.94
N ASP A 108 29.50 27.00 1.12
CA ASP A 108 28.52 26.34 0.25
C ASP A 108 27.15 27.03 0.31
N TYR A 109 26.70 27.36 1.52
CA TYR A 109 25.48 28.17 1.70
C TYR A 109 25.56 29.52 0.98
N TRP A 110 26.71 30.20 1.13
CA TRP A 110 26.97 31.49 0.48
C TRP A 110 26.88 31.38 -1.04
N ALA A 111 27.46 30.34 -1.62
CA ALA A 111 27.48 30.13 -3.06
C ALA A 111 26.11 29.80 -3.67
N ALA A 112 25.24 29.09 -2.94
CA ALA A 112 24.03 28.52 -3.52
C ALA A 112 22.71 29.16 -3.00
N HIS A 113 22.68 29.66 -1.76
CA HIS A 113 21.42 29.95 -1.08
C HIS A 113 21.13 31.44 -0.83
N LEU A 114 22.10 32.34 -1.00
CA LEU A 114 21.87 33.78 -0.75
C LEU A 114 20.77 34.39 -1.61
N ALA A 115 20.75 34.06 -2.90
CA ALA A 115 19.79 34.59 -3.84
C ALA A 115 18.40 33.96 -3.69
N THR A 116 18.35 32.64 -3.65
CA THR A 116 17.13 31.84 -3.83
C THR A 116 16.56 31.24 -2.54
N GLY A 117 17.31 31.28 -1.46
CA GLY A 117 16.90 30.70 -0.17
C GLY A 117 16.96 29.17 -0.15
N THR A 118 15.86 28.52 0.22
CA THR A 118 15.81 27.05 0.39
C THR A 118 16.05 26.25 -0.89
N VAL A 119 15.74 26.83 -2.04
CA VAL A 119 16.07 26.24 -3.35
C VAL A 119 17.43 26.79 -3.75
N GLY A 120 18.49 26.07 -3.47
CA GLY A 120 19.85 26.46 -3.87
C GLY A 120 19.99 26.54 -5.38
N ASP A 121 20.66 27.59 -5.87
CA ASP A 121 20.92 27.78 -7.30
C ASP A 121 22.29 28.43 -7.49
N TYR A 122 23.23 27.71 -8.06
CA TYR A 122 24.59 28.17 -8.31
C TYR A 122 24.73 29.11 -9.49
N GLN A 123 23.68 29.38 -10.27
CA GLN A 123 23.71 30.38 -11.34
C GLN A 123 23.82 31.81 -10.80
N TRP A 124 23.29 32.05 -9.59
CA TRP A 124 23.28 33.34 -8.91
C TRP A 124 24.48 33.45 -7.95
N LYS A 125 25.66 33.75 -8.49
CA LYS A 125 26.87 33.85 -7.71
C LYS A 125 27.00 35.23 -7.05
N PRO A 126 27.28 35.30 -5.75
CA PRO A 126 27.62 36.56 -5.08
C PRO A 126 28.83 37.26 -5.72
N THR A 127 28.80 38.58 -5.79
CA THR A 127 29.85 39.39 -6.37
C THR A 127 31.18 39.36 -5.59
N ILE A 128 31.09 39.03 -4.30
CA ILE A 128 32.26 38.87 -3.39
C ILE A 128 32.11 37.56 -2.60
N SER A 129 33.25 36.98 -2.24
CA SER A 129 33.28 35.77 -1.42
C SER A 129 32.83 36.05 0.02
N PHE A 130 32.45 34.99 0.75
CA PHE A 130 32.12 35.11 2.18
C PHE A 130 33.26 35.75 3.00
N ALA A 131 34.51 35.36 2.74
CA ALA A 131 35.66 35.90 3.43
C ALA A 131 35.87 37.42 3.17
N GLU A 132 35.75 37.85 1.91
CA GLU A 132 35.88 39.28 1.53
C GLU A 132 34.73 40.10 2.14
N ALA A 133 33.50 39.60 2.10
CA ALA A 133 32.33 40.25 2.69
C ALA A 133 32.50 40.41 4.20
N LEU A 134 33.03 39.40 4.90
CA LEU A 134 33.26 39.43 6.33
C LEU A 134 34.36 40.44 6.72
N VAL A 135 35.47 40.47 5.99
CA VAL A 135 36.54 41.45 6.23
C VAL A 135 36.03 42.88 6.06
N ALA A 136 35.23 43.12 5.00
CA ALA A 136 34.60 44.41 4.76
C ALA A 136 33.62 44.80 5.87
N ALA A 137 32.79 43.86 6.34
CA ALA A 137 31.84 44.07 7.41
C ALA A 137 32.53 44.41 8.76
N ARG A 138 33.59 43.68 9.09
CA ARG A 138 34.40 43.95 10.29
C ARG A 138 35.12 45.31 10.20
N THR A 139 35.53 45.75 9.01
CA THR A 139 36.08 47.08 8.78
C THR A 139 35.06 48.17 9.03
N ASP A 140 33.82 47.97 8.57
CA ASP A 140 32.70 48.90 8.81
C ASP A 140 32.38 48.98 10.31
N GLU A 141 32.38 47.86 11.02
CA GLU A 141 32.18 47.79 12.47
C GLU A 141 33.26 48.55 13.22
N ALA A 142 34.53 48.34 12.87
CA ALA A 142 35.63 49.08 13.48
C ALA A 142 35.58 50.58 13.23
N ARG A 143 35.14 51.04 12.05
CA ARG A 143 34.91 52.47 11.74
C ARG A 143 33.76 53.04 12.60
N ALA A 144 32.69 52.30 12.78
CA ALA A 144 31.56 52.70 13.61
C ALA A 144 31.98 52.85 15.09
N MET A 145 32.81 51.95 15.59
CA MET A 145 33.38 52.02 16.94
C MET A 145 34.25 53.25 17.12
N ASN A 146 35.15 53.55 16.17
CA ASN A 146 36.05 54.70 16.23
C ASN A 146 35.28 56.05 16.05
N GLY A 147 34.21 56.06 15.26
CA GLY A 147 33.34 57.23 15.08
C GLY A 147 32.54 57.58 16.35
N ASN A 148 32.17 56.62 17.18
CA ASN A 148 31.52 56.81 18.47
C ASN A 148 32.46 57.22 19.61
N SER A 149 33.78 56.95 19.46
CA SER A 149 34.79 57.22 20.49
C SER A 149 35.15 58.70 20.64
N THR A 150 34.65 59.59 19.79
CA THR A 150 34.87 61.05 19.91
C THR A 150 33.89 61.73 20.85
N ASN A 151 32.92 61.02 21.46
CA ASN A 151 31.92 61.62 22.34
C ASN A 151 31.79 61.02 23.77
N THR A 152 32.65 60.05 24.18
CA THR A 152 32.65 59.59 25.59
C THR A 152 34.06 59.10 25.97
N THR A 153 34.78 59.90 26.74
CA THR A 153 35.82 59.41 27.65
C THR A 153 35.11 58.69 28.80
N ASP A 154 35.31 57.36 28.93
CA ASP A 154 35.72 56.73 30.18
C ASP A 154 35.78 55.18 30.03
N THR A 155 36.98 54.73 30.27
CA THR A 155 37.61 53.61 31.01
C THR A 155 37.01 52.21 31.09
N ASN A 156 37.94 51.30 30.74
CA ASN A 156 38.30 49.97 31.34
C ASN A 156 37.59 48.68 30.92
N THR A 157 38.36 47.92 30.11
CA THR A 157 39.09 46.66 30.32
C THR A 157 38.34 45.36 30.59
N HIS A 158 38.69 44.45 29.79
CA HIS A 158 38.98 43.02 29.93
C HIS A 158 38.08 42.07 29.10
N GLY A 159 38.75 41.45 28.09
CA GLY A 159 38.21 40.36 27.31
C GLY A 159 38.06 39.07 28.13
N GLY A 160 37.04 38.37 27.84
CA GLY A 160 36.75 37.03 28.33
C GLY A 160 35.81 36.30 27.39
N HIS A 161 36.36 35.39 26.64
CA HIS A 161 35.57 34.47 25.83
C HIS A 161 34.65 33.61 26.74
N ARG A 162 33.36 33.83 26.71
CA ARG A 162 32.41 33.00 27.42
C ARG A 162 31.58 32.18 26.40
N LYS A 163 31.71 30.86 26.49
CA LYS A 163 30.89 29.92 25.70
C LYS A 163 29.44 30.02 26.14
N ILE A 164 28.57 30.22 25.16
CA ILE A 164 27.12 30.14 25.36
C ILE A 164 26.76 28.67 25.51
N LYS A 165 26.15 28.31 26.62
CA LYS A 165 25.64 26.97 26.92
C LYS A 165 24.18 26.93 26.44
N VAL A 166 23.95 26.27 25.33
CA VAL A 166 22.57 25.94 24.92
C VAL A 166 21.98 24.99 25.97
N ARG A 167 20.97 25.45 26.65
CA ARG A 167 20.30 24.69 27.71
C ARG A 167 19.14 23.91 27.08
N HIS A 168 19.26 22.61 27.05
CA HIS A 168 18.15 21.71 26.86
C HIS A 168 17.45 21.58 28.20
N ASP A 169 16.28 22.20 28.35
CA ASP A 169 15.45 22.08 29.56
C ASP A 169 14.24 21.20 29.29
N HIS A 170 14.17 20.12 30.02
CA HIS A 170 12.96 19.36 30.24
C HIS A 170 12.20 20.01 31.42
N GLY A 171 11.00 20.43 31.16
CA GLY A 171 9.84 20.71 31.96
C GLY A 171 9.95 21.11 33.45
N GLY A 172 9.27 22.21 33.78
CA GLY A 172 8.74 22.40 35.15
C GLY A 172 9.09 23.73 35.82
N GLY A 173 8.15 24.68 35.78
CA GLY A 173 7.75 25.51 36.92
C GLY A 173 8.62 26.63 37.45
N SER A 174 8.05 27.85 37.34
CA SER A 174 8.03 29.01 38.23
C SER A 174 9.25 29.92 38.40
N HIS A 175 8.96 31.16 38.06
CA HIS A 175 9.35 32.44 38.68
C HIS A 175 10.79 32.90 38.81
N ASP A 176 10.94 34.04 38.18
CA ASP A 176 11.65 35.23 38.63
C ASP A 176 13.18 35.26 38.50
N SER A 177 13.55 36.13 37.63
CA SER A 177 14.61 37.13 37.72
C SER A 177 15.15 37.47 36.33
N GLY A 178 15.35 38.75 36.11
CA GLY A 178 15.59 39.43 34.89
C GLY A 178 16.69 38.96 33.96
N PRO A 179 16.65 39.43 32.72
CA PRO A 179 17.52 38.95 31.66
C PRO A 179 18.95 39.48 31.86
N ASP A 180 19.88 38.58 32.13
CA ASP A 180 21.26 38.84 31.82
C ASP A 180 21.42 38.83 30.28
N THR A 181 21.14 39.96 29.66
CA THR A 181 21.42 40.21 28.24
C THR A 181 22.92 40.14 28.04
N LEU A 182 23.33 39.09 27.33
CA LEU A 182 24.67 39.03 26.71
C LEU A 182 24.71 40.06 25.59
N GLY A 183 24.78 41.38 25.95
CA GLY A 183 24.83 42.47 25.01
C GLY A 183 26.14 42.48 24.26
N THR A 184 26.20 41.88 23.10
CA THR A 184 27.14 42.32 22.06
C THR A 184 26.61 43.62 21.47
N HIS A 185 26.90 44.72 22.11
CA HIS A 185 26.62 46.06 21.56
C HIS A 185 27.56 46.28 20.38
N SER A 186 27.11 45.94 19.17
CA SER A 186 27.78 46.39 17.96
C SER A 186 27.56 47.91 17.80
N ALA A 187 28.58 48.62 17.39
CA ALA A 187 28.47 50.04 17.04
C ALA A 187 27.68 50.26 15.72
N LEU A 188 27.39 49.20 15.00
CA LEU A 188 26.60 49.21 13.76
C LEU A 188 25.11 49.42 14.04
N PRO A 189 24.38 50.08 13.12
CA PRO A 189 22.92 50.20 13.24
C PRO A 189 22.26 48.83 13.21
N THR A 190 21.30 48.63 14.13
CA THR A 190 20.48 47.39 14.15
C THR A 190 19.43 47.40 13.04
N ILE A 191 19.29 46.30 12.37
CA ILE A 191 18.22 46.10 11.34
C ILE A 191 16.86 46.34 11.95
N LYS A 192 16.01 47.02 11.19
CA LYS A 192 14.60 47.22 11.52
C LYS A 192 13.74 46.70 10.37
N ALA A 193 12.84 45.76 10.64
CA ALA A 193 11.94 45.20 9.64
C ALA A 193 11.21 46.32 8.86
N LYS A 194 11.02 46.11 7.56
CA LYS A 194 10.39 47.05 6.60
C LYS A 194 11.16 48.35 6.34
N LYS A 195 12.34 48.57 6.93
CA LYS A 195 13.21 49.68 6.58
C LYS A 195 14.26 49.23 5.56
N PRO A 196 14.65 50.15 4.61
CA PRO A 196 15.69 49.79 3.63
C PRO A 196 17.03 49.48 4.31
N LEU A 197 17.70 48.42 3.83
CA LEU A 197 19.06 48.08 4.25
C LEU A 197 20.06 48.83 3.36
N ASN A 198 20.56 49.98 3.80
CA ASN A 198 21.44 50.84 3.01
C ASN A 198 22.91 50.76 3.45
N VAL A 199 23.15 50.28 4.64
CA VAL A 199 24.49 50.21 5.25
C VAL A 199 24.65 48.84 5.95
N THR A 200 25.90 48.45 6.16
CA THR A 200 26.23 47.29 6.99
C THR A 200 25.58 47.44 8.35
N SER A 201 24.78 46.44 8.75
CA SER A 201 23.95 46.52 9.95
C SER A 201 24.14 45.25 10.80
N PHE A 202 23.78 45.38 12.08
CA PHE A 202 23.80 44.27 13.03
C PHE A 202 22.39 43.69 13.15
N ILE A 203 22.29 42.36 13.27
CA ILE A 203 21.04 41.68 13.55
C ILE A 203 20.90 41.47 15.05
N ALA A 204 19.81 41.91 15.65
CA ALA A 204 19.54 41.66 17.06
C ALA A 204 19.44 40.14 17.33
N GLU A 205 19.97 39.71 18.47
CA GLU A 205 19.91 38.29 18.87
C GLU A 205 18.49 37.77 18.97
N THR A 206 17.59 38.60 19.49
CA THR A 206 16.14 38.23 19.59
C THR A 206 15.50 37.94 18.23
N ASP A 207 15.75 38.81 17.24
CA ASP A 207 15.18 38.65 15.90
C ASP A 207 15.77 37.42 15.19
N TRP A 208 17.09 37.20 15.36
CA TRP A 208 17.75 36.01 14.83
C TRP A 208 17.26 34.74 15.52
N GLN A 209 17.11 34.75 16.86
CA GLN A 209 16.67 33.59 17.64
C GLN A 209 15.26 33.18 17.29
N GLU A 210 14.33 34.12 17.06
CA GLU A 210 12.97 33.82 16.61
C GLU A 210 12.97 33.10 15.24
N GLN A 211 13.78 33.57 14.30
CA GLN A 211 13.93 32.92 13.01
C GLN A 211 14.57 31.53 13.15
N TYR A 212 15.64 31.41 13.94
CA TYR A 212 16.34 30.18 14.20
C TYR A 212 15.45 29.12 14.85
N ASN A 213 14.67 29.50 15.85
CA ASN A 213 13.69 28.64 16.52
C ASN A 213 12.65 28.12 15.53
N GLY A 214 12.14 28.99 14.67
CA GLY A 214 11.16 28.61 13.64
C GLY A 214 11.74 27.58 12.66
N MET A 215 12.95 27.84 12.14
CA MET A 215 13.58 26.95 11.15
C MET A 215 14.01 25.62 11.74
N THR A 216 14.59 25.62 12.92
CA THR A 216 14.99 24.40 13.63
C THR A 216 13.78 23.54 13.99
N SER A 217 12.74 24.16 14.54
CA SER A 217 11.50 23.47 14.86
C SER A 217 10.85 22.85 13.61
N PHE A 218 10.82 23.62 12.51
CA PHE A 218 10.32 23.12 11.23
C PHE A 218 11.11 21.91 10.74
N GLU A 219 12.44 22.03 10.67
CA GLU A 219 13.32 21.00 10.14
C GLU A 219 13.22 19.69 10.91
N VAL A 220 13.27 19.73 12.24
CA VAL A 220 13.15 18.54 13.10
C VAL A 220 11.80 17.84 12.91
N ASN A 221 10.70 18.60 12.81
CA ASN A 221 9.38 18.03 12.61
C ASN A 221 9.25 17.42 11.21
N GLU A 222 9.74 18.07 10.15
CA GLU A 222 9.67 17.56 8.77
C GLU A 222 10.50 16.31 8.56
N VAL A 223 11.71 16.25 9.13
CA VAL A 223 12.53 15.03 9.14
C VAL A 223 11.80 13.90 9.88
N GLY A 224 11.14 14.21 11.00
CA GLY A 224 10.31 13.27 11.73
C GLY A 224 9.12 12.76 10.89
N HIS A 225 8.39 13.68 10.23
CA HIS A 225 7.26 13.35 9.35
C HIS A 225 7.68 12.40 8.24
N ALA A 226 8.76 12.70 7.56
CA ALA A 226 9.31 11.91 6.49
C ALA A 226 9.77 10.52 6.95
N THR A 227 10.52 10.46 8.06
CA THR A 227 11.03 9.22 8.64
C THR A 227 9.88 8.28 9.02
N TYR A 228 8.88 8.78 9.73
CA TYR A 228 7.73 7.98 10.15
C TYR A 228 6.91 7.48 8.96
N THR A 229 6.74 8.31 7.95
CA THR A 229 6.05 7.94 6.71
C THR A 229 6.77 6.79 5.99
N ILE A 230 8.09 6.89 5.85
CA ILE A 230 8.91 5.83 5.24
C ILE A 230 8.85 4.54 6.05
N ILE A 231 8.96 4.61 7.38
CA ILE A 231 8.87 3.43 8.25
C ILE A 231 7.52 2.73 8.09
N VAL A 232 6.41 3.48 8.13
CA VAL A 232 5.07 2.90 7.93
C VAL A 232 4.99 2.20 6.57
N THR A 233 5.45 2.85 5.51
CA THR A 233 5.45 2.27 4.15
C THR A 233 6.27 0.99 4.07
N LEU A 234 7.52 1.02 4.55
CA LEU A 234 8.43 -0.12 4.48
C LEU A 234 7.93 -1.29 5.34
N VAL A 235 7.46 -1.02 6.55
CA VAL A 235 6.91 -2.08 7.41
C VAL A 235 5.64 -2.65 6.79
N ALA A 236 4.73 -1.81 6.29
CA ALA A 236 3.53 -2.31 5.62
C ALA A 236 3.85 -3.21 4.44
N MET A 237 4.81 -2.85 3.60
CA MET A 237 5.16 -3.63 2.41
C MET A 237 5.99 -4.87 2.73
N PHE A 238 6.98 -4.78 3.60
CA PHE A 238 7.98 -5.82 3.77
C PHE A 238 7.76 -6.75 4.96
N LEU A 239 6.93 -6.38 5.94
CA LEU A 239 6.59 -7.27 7.04
C LEU A 239 6.04 -8.64 6.56
N PRO A 240 5.14 -8.72 5.55
CA PRO A 240 4.70 -10.00 4.99
C PRO A 240 5.86 -10.84 4.43
N VAL A 241 6.85 -10.19 3.80
CA VAL A 241 8.03 -10.87 3.24
C VAL A 241 8.92 -11.41 4.34
N VAL A 242 9.20 -10.60 5.37
CA VAL A 242 10.01 -11.01 6.53
C VAL A 242 9.37 -12.22 7.24
N LEU A 243 8.07 -12.17 7.48
CA LEU A 243 7.35 -13.30 8.09
C LEU A 243 7.39 -14.57 7.22
N ALA A 244 7.42 -14.41 5.90
CA ALA A 244 7.50 -15.52 4.97
C ALA A 244 8.91 -16.18 4.91
N LEU A 245 9.96 -15.53 5.42
CA LEU A 245 11.31 -16.10 5.44
C LEU A 245 11.39 -17.42 6.24
N ALA A 246 10.51 -17.59 7.22
CA ALA A 246 10.39 -18.83 7.99
C ALA A 246 10.24 -20.08 7.10
N ARG A 247 9.64 -19.95 5.89
CA ARG A 247 9.47 -21.05 4.93
C ARG A 247 10.77 -21.66 4.42
N PHE A 248 11.86 -20.90 4.47
CA PHE A 248 13.18 -21.38 4.04
C PHE A 248 13.91 -22.21 5.11
N VAL A 249 13.29 -22.37 6.29
CA VAL A 249 13.81 -23.19 7.39
C VAL A 249 12.90 -24.41 7.58
N PRO A 250 13.11 -25.51 6.81
CA PRO A 250 12.21 -26.67 6.83
C PRO A 250 12.11 -27.36 8.20
N SER A 251 13.16 -27.30 9.01
CA SER A 251 13.15 -27.84 10.38
C SER A 251 12.12 -27.15 11.27
N ILE A 252 11.87 -25.86 11.04
CA ILE A 252 10.84 -25.11 11.76
C ILE A 252 9.45 -25.40 11.15
N THR A 253 9.29 -25.21 9.85
CA THR A 253 7.98 -25.24 9.18
C THR A 253 7.33 -26.63 9.13
N ARG A 254 8.11 -27.71 9.31
CA ARG A 254 7.63 -29.10 9.38
C ARG A 254 7.44 -29.60 10.81
N SER A 255 7.70 -28.77 11.81
CA SER A 255 7.61 -29.16 13.22
C SER A 255 6.17 -29.11 13.75
N GLN A 256 5.90 -29.91 14.78
CA GLN A 256 4.65 -29.84 15.53
C GLN A 256 4.49 -28.49 16.24
N THR A 257 5.59 -27.89 16.67
CA THR A 257 5.60 -26.56 17.26
C THR A 257 5.08 -25.52 16.27
N TRP A 258 5.50 -25.57 15.02
CA TRP A 258 5.02 -24.69 13.97
C TRP A 258 3.52 -24.91 13.67
N THR A 259 3.10 -26.16 13.66
CA THR A 259 1.68 -26.52 13.53
C THR A 259 0.87 -25.92 14.67
N TRP A 260 1.35 -26.01 15.91
CA TRP A 260 0.71 -25.42 17.08
C TRP A 260 0.66 -23.87 16.99
N ILE A 261 1.76 -23.22 16.57
CA ILE A 261 1.80 -21.76 16.38
C ILE A 261 0.76 -21.33 15.32
N ASN A 262 0.73 -21.98 14.16
CA ASN A 262 -0.24 -21.68 13.11
C ASN A 262 -1.68 -21.91 13.57
N SER A 263 -1.92 -22.99 14.30
CA SER A 263 -3.24 -23.36 14.81
C SER A 263 -3.73 -22.43 15.94
N THR A 264 -2.83 -21.77 16.65
CA THR A 264 -3.17 -20.87 17.78
C THR A 264 -3.17 -19.42 17.39
N ILE A 265 -2.17 -18.99 16.58
CA ILE A 265 -1.87 -17.58 16.32
C ILE A 265 -2.26 -17.16 14.90
N ILE A 266 -2.18 -18.05 13.88
CA ILE A 266 -2.33 -17.60 12.48
C ILE A 266 -3.70 -17.92 11.91
N HIS A 267 -4.13 -19.21 11.95
CA HIS A 267 -5.32 -19.68 11.25
C HIS A 267 -6.66 -19.31 11.87
N PRO A 268 -6.83 -19.32 13.22
CA PRO A 268 -8.14 -19.04 13.80
C PRO A 268 -8.64 -17.64 13.46
N ALA A 269 -9.96 -17.48 13.36
CA ALA A 269 -10.57 -16.16 13.35
C ALA A 269 -10.27 -15.43 14.69
N VAL A 270 -10.24 -14.10 14.67
CA VAL A 270 -10.00 -13.30 15.90
C VAL A 270 -11.03 -13.62 16.97
N TRP A 271 -12.30 -13.71 16.56
CA TRP A 271 -13.38 -14.17 17.43
C TRP A 271 -14.33 -15.11 16.66
N GLY A 272 -14.91 -16.07 17.37
CA GLY A 272 -15.78 -17.09 16.78
C GLY A 272 -15.05 -18.00 15.82
N ALA A 273 -15.80 -18.63 14.90
CA ALA A 273 -15.29 -19.54 13.88
C ALA A 273 -15.37 -18.98 12.45
N LYS A 274 -16.05 -17.83 12.25
CA LYS A 274 -16.35 -17.28 10.92
C LYS A 274 -15.26 -16.30 10.49
N HIS A 275 -14.60 -16.61 9.37
CA HIS A 275 -13.63 -15.72 8.71
C HIS A 275 -14.09 -15.34 7.30
N ARG A 276 -14.55 -16.32 6.52
CA ARG A 276 -15.03 -16.12 5.16
C ARG A 276 -16.52 -15.72 5.11
N GLU A 277 -17.28 -16.22 6.04
CA GLU A 277 -18.70 -15.88 6.16
C GLU A 277 -18.85 -14.50 6.80
N PRO A 278 -19.55 -13.55 6.14
CA PRO A 278 -19.73 -12.22 6.70
C PRO A 278 -20.50 -12.24 8.03
N VAL A 279 -20.08 -11.38 8.94
CA VAL A 279 -20.81 -11.15 10.19
C VAL A 279 -22.11 -10.40 9.90
N ALA A 280 -23.15 -10.69 10.68
CA ALA A 280 -24.44 -10.02 10.54
C ALA A 280 -24.32 -8.50 10.65
N ILE A 281 -25.07 -7.76 9.82
CA ILE A 281 -25.04 -6.29 9.76
C ILE A 281 -25.32 -5.66 11.12
N LYS A 282 -26.18 -6.29 11.95
CA LYS A 282 -26.49 -5.87 13.31
C LYS A 282 -25.28 -5.80 14.25
N VAL A 283 -24.19 -6.51 13.92
CA VAL A 283 -22.94 -6.58 14.69
C VAL A 283 -21.79 -5.86 13.94
N GLY A 284 -22.15 -4.93 13.06
CA GLY A 284 -21.18 -4.10 12.32
C GLY A 284 -20.95 -4.53 10.87
N GLY A 285 -21.40 -5.69 10.43
CA GLY A 285 -21.22 -6.21 9.07
C GLY A 285 -19.74 -6.22 8.62
N GLY A 286 -19.26 -7.26 8.04
CA GLY A 286 -17.88 -7.30 7.57
C GLY A 286 -17.30 -8.70 7.60
N ILE A 287 -16.02 -8.80 7.31
CA ILE A 287 -15.26 -10.05 7.35
C ILE A 287 -14.33 -10.00 8.56
N VAL A 288 -14.43 -10.98 9.45
CA VAL A 288 -13.53 -11.12 10.61
C VAL A 288 -12.16 -11.57 10.10
N PRO A 289 -11.07 -10.85 10.39
CA PRO A 289 -9.74 -11.31 10.02
C PRO A 289 -9.35 -12.57 10.80
N THR A 290 -8.43 -13.36 10.25
CA THR A 290 -7.73 -14.37 11.05
C THR A 290 -6.81 -13.69 12.06
N ARG A 291 -6.40 -14.38 13.11
CA ARG A 291 -5.49 -13.82 14.12
C ARG A 291 -4.16 -13.37 13.51
N GLY A 292 -3.61 -14.12 12.54
CA GLY A 292 -2.40 -13.71 11.83
C GLY A 292 -2.59 -12.41 11.04
N GLN A 293 -3.74 -12.26 10.36
CA GLN A 293 -4.08 -11.02 9.67
C GLN A 293 -4.30 -9.87 10.66
N ALA A 294 -4.97 -10.14 11.79
CA ALA A 294 -5.20 -9.15 12.83
C ALA A 294 -3.90 -8.70 13.51
N LEU A 295 -2.94 -9.59 13.69
CA LEU A 295 -1.62 -9.22 14.20
C LEU A 295 -0.91 -8.23 13.28
N TYR A 296 -0.93 -8.48 11.96
CA TYR A 296 -0.41 -7.51 10.99
C TYR A 296 -1.15 -6.17 11.09
N ILE A 297 -2.49 -6.20 11.11
CA ILE A 297 -3.32 -5.00 11.24
C ILE A 297 -2.97 -4.24 12.53
N ALA A 298 -2.78 -4.96 13.64
CA ALA A 298 -2.40 -4.37 14.92
C ALA A 298 -1.03 -3.69 14.87
N VAL A 299 -0.03 -4.31 14.23
CA VAL A 299 1.30 -3.71 14.06
C VAL A 299 1.21 -2.41 13.25
N ILE A 300 0.52 -2.42 12.11
CA ILE A 300 0.37 -1.21 11.29
C ILE A 300 -0.44 -0.15 12.01
N SER A 301 -1.51 -0.53 12.71
CA SER A 301 -2.30 0.40 13.50
C SER A 301 -1.50 1.01 14.64
N PHE A 302 -0.71 0.21 15.34
CA PHE A 302 0.20 0.68 16.39
C PHE A 302 1.20 1.70 15.84
N LEU A 303 1.83 1.44 14.68
CA LEU A 303 2.75 2.38 14.06
C LEU A 303 2.07 3.69 13.68
N ASN A 304 0.87 3.63 13.10
CA ASN A 304 0.11 4.83 12.76
C ASN A 304 -0.23 5.67 14.00
N VAL A 305 -0.64 5.02 15.10
CA VAL A 305 -0.96 5.71 16.35
C VAL A 305 0.29 6.28 17.02
N ILE A 306 1.33 5.46 17.20
CA ILE A 306 2.53 5.90 17.93
C ILE A 306 3.26 7.02 17.18
N PHE A 307 3.32 6.97 15.83
CA PHE A 307 3.95 8.03 15.06
C PHE A 307 3.11 9.30 14.96
N LEU A 308 1.77 9.19 15.03
CA LEU A 308 0.93 10.36 15.18
C LEU A 308 1.12 11.04 16.54
N LEU A 309 1.32 10.25 17.59
CA LEU A 309 1.50 10.73 18.97
C LEU A 309 2.96 10.96 19.37
N ALA A 310 3.92 10.59 18.51
CA ALA A 310 5.34 10.78 18.78
C ALA A 310 5.65 12.26 19.07
N PRO A 311 6.64 12.55 19.92
CA PRO A 311 6.96 13.91 20.32
C PRO A 311 7.09 14.88 19.15
N TYR A 312 6.59 16.08 19.34
CA TYR A 312 6.71 17.20 18.42
C TYR A 312 7.75 18.17 18.96
N HIS A 313 8.57 18.70 18.06
CA HIS A 313 9.56 19.70 18.44
C HIS A 313 8.93 21.09 18.37
N MET A 314 8.54 21.62 19.52
CA MET A 314 7.88 22.93 19.67
C MET A 314 8.81 23.90 20.33
N ILE A 315 9.11 25.02 19.68
CA ILE A 315 9.96 26.07 20.21
C ILE A 315 9.23 27.41 20.06
N GLN A 316 9.20 28.18 21.14
CA GLN A 316 8.69 29.54 21.19
C GLN A 316 9.68 30.44 21.96
N PRO A 317 9.80 31.74 21.65
CA PRO A 317 9.17 32.47 20.55
C PRO A 317 9.74 32.11 19.18
N GLN A 318 8.97 32.26 18.14
CA GLN A 318 9.42 32.03 16.76
C GLN A 318 8.68 32.89 15.74
N SER A 319 9.29 33.09 14.57
CA SER A 319 8.77 33.99 13.52
C SER A 319 7.60 33.42 12.70
N THR A 320 7.40 32.08 12.67
CA THR A 320 6.39 31.42 11.82
C THR A 320 5.03 31.28 12.51
N PHE A 321 5.03 30.96 13.80
CA PHE A 321 3.83 30.74 14.60
C PHE A 321 3.84 31.69 15.81
N ALA A 322 2.77 32.45 15.97
CA ALA A 322 2.66 33.42 17.06
C ALA A 322 2.38 32.77 18.44
N SER A 323 1.98 31.50 18.47
CA SER A 323 1.70 30.77 19.71
C SER A 323 1.97 29.28 19.57
N SER A 324 2.21 28.59 20.70
CA SER A 324 2.34 27.13 20.74
C SER A 324 1.10 26.43 20.18
N GLN A 325 -0.10 26.89 20.50
CA GLN A 325 -1.35 26.32 20.00
C GLN A 325 -1.44 26.39 18.47
N GLN A 326 -1.05 27.51 17.88
CA GLN A 326 -0.99 27.67 16.43
C GLN A 326 -0.03 26.69 15.80
N GLN A 327 1.15 26.54 16.40
CA GLN A 327 2.18 25.60 15.95
C GLN A 327 1.71 24.15 16.07
N GLU A 328 1.15 23.74 17.20
CA GLU A 328 0.65 22.39 17.46
C GLU A 328 -0.37 21.94 16.42
N ILE A 329 -1.40 22.77 16.17
CA ILE A 329 -2.45 22.44 15.21
C ILE A 329 -1.88 22.24 13.81
N SER A 330 -0.98 23.13 13.36
CA SER A 330 -0.34 23.03 12.05
C SER A 330 0.54 21.78 11.93
N VAL A 331 1.41 21.54 12.90
CA VAL A 331 2.41 20.44 12.83
C VAL A 331 1.71 19.07 12.95
N ILE A 332 0.71 18.92 13.81
CA ILE A 332 -0.09 17.68 13.92
C ILE A 332 -0.83 17.43 12.60
N GLY A 333 -1.45 18.48 12.02
CA GLY A 333 -2.13 18.39 10.74
C GLY A 333 -1.19 17.93 9.62
N ASN A 334 0.01 18.48 9.53
CA ASN A 334 1.01 18.10 8.54
C ASN A 334 1.52 16.67 8.74
N ARG A 335 1.75 16.24 9.98
CA ARG A 335 2.13 14.85 10.28
C ARG A 335 1.05 13.86 9.86
N ALA A 336 -0.22 14.17 10.11
CA ALA A 336 -1.33 13.35 9.65
C ALA A 336 -1.33 13.25 8.12
N GLY A 337 -1.17 14.37 7.40
CA GLY A 337 -1.03 14.36 5.94
C GLY A 337 0.08 13.44 5.46
N ASN A 338 1.26 13.53 6.05
CA ASN A 338 2.41 12.66 5.72
C ASN A 338 2.13 11.18 5.97
N LEU A 339 1.55 10.81 7.12
CA LEU A 339 1.20 9.42 7.42
C LEU A 339 0.14 8.87 6.45
N ALA A 340 -0.78 9.71 5.93
CA ALA A 340 -1.69 9.30 4.86
C ALA A 340 -0.93 8.85 3.61
N LEU A 341 0.14 9.55 3.23
CA LEU A 341 0.97 9.22 2.07
C LEU A 341 1.67 7.87 2.23
N GLY A 342 2.24 7.60 3.40
CA GLY A 342 2.91 6.33 3.70
C GLY A 342 1.98 5.12 3.60
N ASN A 343 0.77 5.25 4.13
CA ASN A 343 -0.25 4.20 4.00
C ASN A 343 -0.72 4.05 2.54
N MET A 344 -0.84 5.13 1.78
CA MET A 344 -1.33 5.16 0.41
C MET A 344 -0.48 4.30 -0.53
N VAL A 345 0.84 4.35 -0.46
CA VAL A 345 1.72 3.55 -1.34
C VAL A 345 1.49 2.06 -1.13
N ALA A 346 1.49 1.59 0.12
CA ALA A 346 1.20 0.19 0.43
C ALA A 346 -0.23 -0.20 0.04
N LEU A 347 -1.21 0.71 0.21
CA LEU A 347 -2.60 0.55 -0.19
C LEU A 347 -2.72 0.23 -1.69
N PHE A 348 -2.07 1.00 -2.56
CA PHE A 348 -2.07 0.77 -4.00
C PHE A 348 -1.39 -0.55 -4.36
N PHE A 349 -0.27 -0.85 -3.74
CA PHE A 349 0.48 -2.08 -4.00
C PHE A 349 -0.32 -3.33 -3.66
N PHE A 350 -1.08 -3.32 -2.56
CA PHE A 350 -1.88 -4.46 -2.11
C PHE A 350 -3.13 -4.72 -2.96
N SER A 351 -3.60 -3.74 -3.72
CA SER A 351 -4.71 -3.92 -4.67
C SER A 351 -4.28 -4.55 -5.99
N ALA A 352 -2.99 -4.54 -6.32
CA ALA A 352 -2.46 -4.99 -7.59
C ALA A 352 -2.51 -6.52 -7.72
N ARG A 353 -2.98 -7.03 -8.87
CA ARG A 353 -3.00 -8.47 -9.19
C ARG A 353 -1.61 -9.00 -9.54
N ASN A 354 -0.77 -8.14 -10.15
CA ASN A 354 0.61 -8.46 -10.53
C ASN A 354 1.62 -8.01 -9.45
N ASN A 355 1.23 -8.11 -8.19
CA ASN A 355 2.02 -7.71 -7.05
C ASN A 355 3.16 -8.72 -6.79
N SER A 356 4.41 -8.25 -6.82
CA SER A 356 5.59 -9.06 -6.52
C SER A 356 5.59 -9.61 -5.09
N LEU A 357 4.96 -8.91 -4.15
CA LEU A 357 4.84 -9.37 -2.76
C LEU A 357 4.02 -10.66 -2.63
N LEU A 358 3.09 -10.95 -3.56
CA LEU A 358 2.39 -12.24 -3.60
C LEU A 358 3.37 -13.41 -3.76
N ILE A 359 4.42 -13.21 -4.56
CA ILE A 359 5.45 -14.22 -4.79
C ILE A 359 6.43 -14.27 -3.61
N LEU A 360 6.84 -13.10 -3.12
CA LEU A 360 7.84 -12.98 -2.06
C LEU A 360 7.29 -13.42 -0.70
N SER A 361 6.05 -13.08 -0.37
CA SER A 361 5.43 -13.44 0.91
C SER A 361 4.73 -14.80 0.88
N ASP A 362 4.36 -15.29 -0.30
CA ASP A 362 3.50 -16.47 -0.47
C ASP A 362 2.12 -16.33 0.22
N TRP A 363 1.67 -15.08 0.40
CA TRP A 363 0.33 -14.78 0.90
C TRP A 363 -0.69 -14.72 -0.25
N SER A 364 -1.94 -15.04 0.06
CA SER A 364 -3.01 -14.98 -0.95
C SER A 364 -3.38 -13.56 -1.31
N HIS A 365 -3.79 -13.33 -2.56
CA HIS A 365 -4.33 -12.03 -3.00
C HIS A 365 -5.53 -11.60 -2.14
N GLY A 366 -6.38 -12.55 -1.69
CA GLY A 366 -7.47 -12.24 -0.77
C GLY A 366 -7.02 -11.65 0.56
N THR A 367 -5.88 -12.13 1.11
CA THR A 367 -5.26 -11.53 2.30
C THR A 367 -4.81 -10.10 2.03
N PHE A 368 -4.11 -9.85 0.92
CA PHE A 368 -3.68 -8.49 0.55
C PHE A 368 -4.87 -7.56 0.33
N LEU A 369 -5.98 -8.02 -0.25
CA LEU A 369 -7.20 -7.22 -0.39
C LEU A 369 -7.86 -6.89 0.97
N LEU A 370 -7.75 -7.78 1.96
CA LEU A 370 -8.20 -7.47 3.31
C LEU A 370 -7.32 -6.39 3.96
N LEU A 371 -6.01 -6.50 3.82
CA LEU A 371 -5.05 -5.51 4.32
C LEU A 371 -5.16 -4.16 3.60
N HIS A 372 -5.43 -4.16 2.28
CA HIS A 372 -5.77 -2.98 1.50
C HIS A 372 -6.91 -2.17 2.15
N ARG A 373 -7.96 -2.83 2.62
CA ARG A 373 -9.09 -2.15 3.28
C ARG A 373 -8.66 -1.45 4.58
N TRP A 374 -7.82 -2.10 5.38
CA TRP A 374 -7.34 -1.53 6.64
C TRP A 374 -6.37 -0.36 6.43
N LEU A 375 -5.48 -0.46 5.45
CA LEU A 375 -4.65 0.67 5.02
C LEU A 375 -5.52 1.82 4.48
N GLY A 376 -6.60 1.51 3.76
CA GLY A 376 -7.58 2.50 3.32
C GLY A 376 -8.24 3.25 4.48
N TYR A 377 -8.60 2.55 5.56
CA TYR A 377 -9.14 3.21 6.76
C TYR A 377 -8.12 4.17 7.39
N TRP A 378 -6.85 3.78 7.49
CA TRP A 378 -5.78 4.65 7.99
C TRP A 378 -5.52 5.84 7.06
N THR A 379 -5.49 5.62 5.75
CA THR A 379 -5.33 6.70 4.76
C THR A 379 -6.46 7.72 4.89
N ILE A 380 -7.72 7.28 4.94
CA ILE A 380 -8.88 8.16 5.08
C ILE A 380 -8.85 8.89 6.43
N PHE A 381 -8.58 8.17 7.53
CA PHE A 381 -8.49 8.78 8.87
C PHE A 381 -7.47 9.92 8.92
N HIS A 382 -6.26 9.66 8.42
CA HIS A 382 -5.20 10.67 8.41
C HIS A 382 -5.50 11.83 7.45
N THR A 383 -6.12 11.56 6.29
CA THR A 383 -6.57 12.62 5.35
C THR A 383 -7.61 13.51 6.01
N VAL A 384 -8.60 12.94 6.71
CA VAL A 384 -9.65 13.71 7.41
C VAL A 384 -9.04 14.50 8.56
N LEU A 385 -8.16 13.89 9.36
CA LEU A 385 -7.48 14.58 10.46
C LEU A 385 -6.66 15.77 9.96
N HIS A 386 -5.84 15.57 8.90
CA HIS A 386 -5.12 16.65 8.23
C HIS A 386 -6.06 17.79 7.83
N SER A 387 -7.14 17.46 7.12
CA SER A 387 -8.09 18.45 6.62
C SER A 387 -8.78 19.23 7.74
N ILE A 388 -9.18 18.56 8.84
CA ILE A 388 -9.80 19.21 9.99
C ILE A 388 -8.79 20.13 10.70
N MET A 389 -7.57 19.65 10.96
CA MET A 389 -6.55 20.42 11.67
C MET A 389 -6.20 21.69 10.88
N LEU A 390 -6.00 21.61 9.56
CA LEU A 390 -5.69 22.79 8.74
C LEU A 390 -6.91 23.73 8.59
N LEU A 391 -8.13 23.20 8.53
CA LEU A 391 -9.34 24.03 8.57
C LEU A 391 -9.44 24.82 9.88
N VAL A 392 -9.20 24.16 11.02
CA VAL A 392 -9.19 24.82 12.34
C VAL A 392 -8.08 25.87 12.40
N TYR A 393 -6.87 25.52 11.91
CA TYR A 393 -5.74 26.45 11.85
C TYR A 393 -6.10 27.76 11.13
N TYR A 394 -6.61 27.68 9.89
CA TYR A 394 -6.92 28.87 9.11
C TYR A 394 -8.13 29.64 9.63
N LYS A 395 -9.10 28.98 10.26
CA LYS A 395 -10.24 29.66 10.89
C LYS A 395 -9.87 30.40 12.19
N MET A 396 -8.91 29.87 12.96
CA MET A 396 -8.53 30.46 14.25
C MET A 396 -7.41 31.50 14.11
N PHE A 397 -6.45 31.28 13.22
CA PHE A 397 -5.21 32.03 13.17
C PHE A 397 -4.88 32.64 11.81
N GLY A 398 -5.48 32.16 10.73
CA GLY A 398 -5.25 32.62 9.38
C GLY A 398 -6.41 33.45 8.82
N ASP A 399 -6.24 33.89 7.59
CA ASP A 399 -7.33 34.45 6.79
C ASP A 399 -7.99 33.34 5.97
N TYR A 400 -9.00 32.72 6.56
CA TYR A 400 -9.70 31.62 5.93
C TYR A 400 -10.35 32.02 4.61
N VAL A 401 -10.92 33.22 4.53
CA VAL A 401 -11.62 33.69 3.32
C VAL A 401 -10.65 33.86 2.14
N ALA A 402 -9.46 34.40 2.41
CA ALA A 402 -8.42 34.48 1.39
C ALA A 402 -7.84 33.12 1.03
N GLU A 403 -7.79 32.18 1.99
CA GLU A 403 -7.20 30.86 1.80
C GLU A 403 -8.11 29.92 1.03
N GLU A 404 -9.43 29.93 1.29
CA GLU A 404 -10.40 29.05 0.61
C GLU A 404 -10.52 29.32 -0.90
N ALA A 405 -10.15 30.51 -1.35
CA ALA A 405 -10.13 30.86 -2.77
C ALA A 405 -8.89 30.31 -3.53
N LYS A 406 -7.88 29.85 -2.81
CA LYS A 406 -6.63 29.36 -3.43
C LYS A 406 -6.82 27.98 -4.05
N LEU A 407 -6.21 27.74 -5.21
CA LEU A 407 -6.37 26.50 -5.97
C LEU A 407 -5.93 25.25 -5.19
N TYR A 408 -4.86 25.36 -4.40
CA TYR A 408 -4.44 24.21 -3.60
C TYR A 408 -5.49 23.80 -2.58
N TRP A 409 -6.19 24.78 -1.96
CA TRP A 409 -7.25 24.52 -1.00
C TRP A 409 -8.43 23.80 -1.65
N ILE A 410 -8.87 24.31 -2.81
CA ILE A 410 -9.96 23.70 -3.60
C ILE A 410 -9.63 22.25 -3.96
N TRP A 411 -8.43 21.97 -4.45
CA TRP A 411 -8.01 20.62 -4.78
C TRP A 411 -7.84 19.73 -3.54
N GLY A 412 -7.45 20.29 -2.40
CA GLY A 412 -7.47 19.60 -1.10
C GLY A 412 -8.88 19.17 -0.68
N ILE A 413 -9.88 20.03 -0.86
CA ILE A 413 -11.30 19.69 -0.64
C ILE A 413 -11.73 18.56 -1.57
N VAL A 414 -11.42 18.64 -2.87
CA VAL A 414 -11.74 17.60 -3.86
C VAL A 414 -11.16 16.25 -3.45
N GLY A 415 -9.86 16.22 -3.08
CA GLY A 415 -9.19 15.02 -2.62
C GLY A 415 -9.82 14.45 -1.34
N THR A 416 -10.12 15.28 -0.36
CA THR A 416 -10.72 14.86 0.92
C THR A 416 -12.13 14.31 0.72
N VAL A 417 -12.98 15.01 -0.05
CA VAL A 417 -14.35 14.54 -0.35
C VAL A 417 -14.33 13.21 -1.10
N ALA A 418 -13.43 13.07 -2.07
CA ALA A 418 -13.26 11.80 -2.78
C ALA A 418 -12.85 10.67 -1.82
N ALA A 419 -11.84 10.90 -0.95
CA ALA A 419 -11.38 9.92 0.02
C ALA A 419 -12.49 9.49 1.01
N VAL A 420 -13.22 10.46 1.56
CA VAL A 420 -14.33 10.18 2.49
C VAL A 420 -15.45 9.42 1.80
N SER A 421 -15.77 9.76 0.53
CA SER A 421 -16.82 9.09 -0.24
C SER A 421 -16.49 7.63 -0.58
N ILE A 422 -15.20 7.28 -0.67
CA ILE A 422 -14.76 5.88 -0.90
C ILE A 422 -15.26 4.97 0.23
N TRP A 423 -15.27 5.42 1.47
CA TRP A 423 -15.64 4.59 2.62
C TRP A 423 -17.06 4.05 2.53
N PRO A 424 -18.14 4.87 2.51
CA PRO A 424 -19.51 4.36 2.40
C PRO A 424 -19.76 3.61 1.10
N ALA A 425 -19.15 4.04 -0.03
CA ALA A 425 -19.25 3.35 -1.30
C ALA A 425 -18.61 1.94 -1.27
N SER A 426 -17.67 1.69 -0.36
CA SER A 426 -16.93 0.42 -0.23
C SER A 426 -17.46 -0.52 0.86
N LEU A 427 -18.58 -0.19 1.50
CA LEU A 427 -19.19 -1.03 2.52
C LEU A 427 -19.53 -2.43 1.96
N LEU A 428 -19.41 -3.46 2.80
CA LEU A 428 -19.64 -4.85 2.40
C LEU A 428 -21.04 -5.05 1.78
N VAL A 429 -22.05 -4.37 2.30
CA VAL A 429 -23.43 -4.45 1.79
C VAL A 429 -23.51 -3.94 0.35
N VAL A 430 -22.84 -2.83 0.03
CA VAL A 430 -22.78 -2.27 -1.33
C VAL A 430 -22.05 -3.23 -2.26
N ARG A 431 -20.90 -3.76 -1.82
CA ARG A 431 -20.12 -4.73 -2.60
C ARG A 431 -20.89 -6.02 -2.89
N GLN A 432 -21.70 -6.51 -1.95
CA GLN A 432 -22.49 -7.73 -2.13
C GLN A 432 -23.71 -7.53 -3.03
N ARG A 433 -24.36 -6.35 -2.96
CA ARG A 433 -25.56 -6.07 -3.75
C ARG A 433 -25.28 -5.53 -5.14
N ALA A 434 -24.24 -4.72 -5.29
CA ALA A 434 -23.95 -3.99 -6.52
C ALA A 434 -22.43 -3.91 -6.78
N TYR A 435 -21.75 -5.07 -6.89
CA TYR A 435 -20.30 -5.17 -7.01
C TYR A 435 -19.72 -4.32 -8.14
N GLU A 436 -20.34 -4.35 -9.32
CA GLU A 436 -19.87 -3.63 -10.50
C GLU A 436 -19.98 -2.11 -10.34
N LEU A 437 -21.08 -1.65 -9.73
CA LEU A 437 -21.26 -0.23 -9.40
C LEU A 437 -20.22 0.21 -8.37
N PHE A 438 -20.03 -0.59 -7.32
CA PHE A 438 -18.99 -0.36 -6.33
C PHE A 438 -17.61 -0.21 -6.99
N LEU A 439 -17.24 -1.17 -7.85
CA LEU A 439 -15.91 -1.18 -8.45
C LEU A 439 -15.67 0.02 -9.37
N SER A 440 -16.67 0.38 -10.18
CA SER A 440 -16.61 1.52 -11.09
C SER A 440 -16.53 2.85 -10.33
N LEU A 441 -17.37 3.03 -9.32
CA LEU A 441 -17.38 4.21 -8.48
C LEU A 441 -16.10 4.33 -7.65
N HIS A 442 -15.60 3.21 -7.10
CA HIS A 442 -14.34 3.17 -6.37
C HIS A 442 -13.17 3.64 -7.24
N HIS A 443 -13.04 3.13 -8.47
CA HIS A 443 -12.00 3.59 -9.38
C HIS A 443 -12.11 5.07 -9.72
N LEU A 444 -13.34 5.57 -9.98
CA LEU A 444 -13.56 7.00 -10.25
C LEU A 444 -13.14 7.88 -9.07
N LEU A 445 -13.56 7.51 -7.86
CA LEU A 445 -13.21 8.25 -6.65
C LEU A 445 -11.72 8.19 -6.34
N VAL A 446 -11.04 7.04 -6.60
CA VAL A 446 -9.59 6.91 -6.44
C VAL A 446 -8.84 7.81 -7.44
N ILE A 447 -9.29 7.88 -8.70
CA ILE A 447 -8.70 8.80 -9.70
C ILE A 447 -8.89 10.24 -9.23
N LEU A 448 -10.09 10.60 -8.80
CA LEU A 448 -10.39 11.94 -8.30
C LEU A 448 -9.57 12.30 -7.06
N PHE A 449 -9.37 11.35 -6.14
CA PHE A 449 -8.50 11.49 -4.98
C PHE A 449 -7.03 11.76 -5.39
N LEU A 450 -6.48 10.96 -6.33
CA LEU A 450 -5.10 11.13 -6.79
C LEU A 450 -4.90 12.46 -7.52
N VAL A 451 -5.86 12.86 -8.37
CA VAL A 451 -5.84 14.15 -9.07
C VAL A 451 -5.94 15.31 -8.08
N GLY A 452 -6.87 15.21 -7.13
CA GLY A 452 -7.03 16.20 -6.05
C GLY A 452 -5.76 16.35 -5.22
N PHE A 453 -5.19 15.22 -4.79
CA PHE A 453 -3.93 15.19 -4.05
C PHE A 453 -2.76 15.80 -4.85
N TYR A 454 -2.58 15.40 -6.12
CA TYR A 454 -1.51 15.92 -6.97
C TYR A 454 -1.59 17.44 -7.12
N TYR A 455 -2.75 17.99 -7.50
CA TYR A 455 -2.89 19.43 -7.67
C TYR A 455 -2.86 20.18 -6.36
N HIS A 456 -3.35 19.61 -5.23
CA HIS A 456 -3.17 20.18 -3.91
C HIS A 456 -1.68 20.44 -3.62
N ILE A 457 -0.84 19.42 -3.77
CA ILE A 457 0.60 19.52 -3.54
C ILE A 457 1.28 20.46 -4.55
N TRP A 458 0.91 20.31 -5.84
CA TRP A 458 1.54 21.12 -6.89
C TRP A 458 1.27 22.62 -6.74
N TYR A 459 0.07 23.02 -6.37
CA TYR A 459 -0.24 24.42 -6.14
C TYR A 459 0.36 24.95 -4.83
N CYS A 460 0.56 24.09 -3.80
CA CYS A 460 1.27 24.47 -2.57
C CYS A 460 2.76 24.69 -2.79
N TYR A 461 3.42 23.69 -3.40
CA TYR A 461 4.87 23.58 -3.32
C TYR A 461 5.55 23.54 -4.68
N LYS A 462 4.83 23.47 -5.79
CA LYS A 462 5.34 23.17 -7.12
C LYS A 462 6.08 21.81 -7.08
N TYR A 463 7.36 21.75 -7.33
CA TYR A 463 8.18 20.54 -7.18
C TYR A 463 9.31 20.74 -6.15
N ASN A 464 9.17 21.75 -5.28
CA ASN A 464 10.26 22.13 -4.41
C ASN A 464 10.47 21.19 -3.21
N TRP A 465 9.39 20.48 -2.76
CA TRP A 465 9.42 19.74 -1.51
C TRP A 465 9.30 18.22 -1.67
N GLY A 466 9.07 17.72 -2.88
CA GLY A 466 9.09 16.30 -3.20
C GLY A 466 7.88 15.47 -2.73
N TYR A 467 6.82 16.08 -2.22
CA TYR A 467 5.61 15.35 -1.81
C TYR A 467 4.89 14.69 -2.99
N GLU A 468 5.00 15.25 -4.19
CA GLU A 468 4.44 14.70 -5.42
C GLU A 468 4.99 13.31 -5.77
N ILE A 469 6.17 12.96 -5.24
CA ILE A 469 6.79 11.64 -5.48
C ILE A 469 5.91 10.53 -4.94
N TRP A 470 5.23 10.74 -3.82
CA TRP A 470 4.28 9.77 -3.26
C TRP A 470 3.12 9.49 -4.22
N ALA A 471 2.59 10.55 -4.87
CA ALA A 471 1.58 10.40 -5.92
C ALA A 471 2.13 9.64 -7.12
N PHE A 472 3.33 9.99 -7.58
CA PHE A 472 3.96 9.32 -8.74
C PHE A 472 4.21 7.83 -8.47
N ILE A 473 4.66 7.46 -7.28
CA ILE A 473 4.84 6.06 -6.90
C ILE A 473 3.48 5.32 -6.92
N ALA A 474 2.43 5.88 -6.31
CA ALA A 474 1.11 5.27 -6.30
C ALA A 474 0.53 5.12 -7.72
N ILE A 475 0.63 6.17 -8.54
CA ILE A 475 0.21 6.16 -9.95
C ILE A 475 1.00 5.13 -10.75
N ALA A 476 2.32 5.08 -10.59
CA ALA A 476 3.18 4.12 -11.28
C ALA A 476 2.80 2.67 -10.93
N ILE A 477 2.59 2.36 -9.66
CA ILE A 477 2.12 1.03 -9.23
C ILE A 477 0.81 0.66 -9.93
N TRP A 478 -0.15 1.58 -9.92
CA TRP A 478 -1.46 1.37 -10.54
C TRP A 478 -1.37 1.18 -12.05
N VAL A 479 -0.63 2.06 -12.74
CA VAL A 479 -0.45 2.01 -14.20
C VAL A 479 0.29 0.74 -14.63
N ILE A 480 1.36 0.36 -13.91
CA ILE A 480 2.13 -0.86 -14.21
C ILE A 480 1.24 -2.10 -14.08
N ASP A 481 0.45 -2.22 -12.99
CA ASP A 481 -0.47 -3.34 -12.83
C ASP A 481 -1.49 -3.41 -13.98
N ARG A 482 -2.12 -2.29 -14.32
CA ARG A 482 -3.12 -2.23 -15.40
C ARG A 482 -2.51 -2.52 -16.78
N SER A 483 -1.36 -1.94 -17.08
CA SER A 483 -0.63 -2.20 -18.33
C SER A 483 -0.26 -3.67 -18.45
N TRP A 484 0.24 -4.29 -17.39
CA TRP A 484 0.60 -5.70 -17.39
C TRP A 484 -0.61 -6.63 -17.58
N ARG A 485 -1.77 -6.26 -17.05
CA ARG A 485 -3.04 -6.97 -17.30
C ARG A 485 -3.46 -6.89 -18.77
N LEU A 486 -3.34 -5.71 -19.38
CA LEU A 486 -3.61 -5.52 -20.81
C LEU A 486 -2.63 -6.33 -21.68
N VAL A 487 -1.34 -6.33 -21.33
CA VAL A 487 -0.33 -7.16 -22.03
C VAL A 487 -0.70 -8.65 -21.94
N ARG A 488 -1.10 -9.17 -20.77
CA ARG A 488 -1.55 -10.57 -20.64
C ARG A 488 -2.75 -10.90 -21.53
N MET A 489 -3.73 -9.99 -21.61
CA MET A 489 -4.89 -10.16 -22.49
C MET A 489 -4.47 -10.10 -23.97
N ALA A 490 -3.59 -9.18 -24.32
CA ALA A 490 -3.10 -9.03 -25.71
C ALA A 490 -2.28 -10.25 -26.17
N LEU A 491 -1.44 -10.82 -25.29
CA LEU A 491 -0.66 -12.03 -25.59
C LEU A 491 -1.56 -13.26 -25.83
N ASN A 492 -2.67 -13.38 -25.14
CA ASN A 492 -3.65 -14.44 -25.36
C ASN A 492 -4.54 -14.18 -26.59
N GLY A 493 -4.68 -12.92 -27.00
CA GLY A 493 -5.56 -12.51 -28.10
C GLY A 493 -7.04 -12.68 -27.80
N VAL A 494 -7.87 -12.43 -28.83
CA VAL A 494 -9.31 -12.72 -28.76
C VAL A 494 -9.50 -14.20 -29.07
N ARG A 495 -10.13 -14.92 -28.15
CA ARG A 495 -10.44 -16.35 -28.28
C ARG A 495 -11.93 -16.57 -28.38
N THR A 496 -12.32 -17.78 -28.76
CA THR A 496 -13.72 -18.21 -28.77
C THR A 496 -13.97 -19.10 -27.56
N ALA A 497 -14.94 -18.71 -26.74
CA ALA A 497 -15.45 -19.56 -25.69
C ALA A 497 -16.69 -20.31 -26.17
N ILE A 498 -16.70 -21.63 -25.96
CA ILE A 498 -17.84 -22.49 -26.19
C ILE A 498 -18.48 -22.72 -24.82
N VAL A 499 -19.69 -22.20 -24.63
CA VAL A 499 -20.44 -22.33 -23.38
C VAL A 499 -21.56 -23.33 -23.58
N LYS A 500 -21.60 -24.37 -22.72
CA LYS A 500 -22.59 -25.43 -22.76
C LYS A 500 -23.30 -25.52 -21.41
N PRO A 501 -24.64 -25.76 -21.36
CA PRO A 501 -25.31 -26.02 -20.10
C PRO A 501 -24.80 -27.36 -19.51
N VAL A 502 -24.77 -27.47 -18.21
CA VAL A 502 -24.60 -28.76 -17.53
C VAL A 502 -25.98 -29.39 -17.46
N GLU A 503 -26.15 -30.54 -18.12
CA GLU A 503 -27.40 -31.27 -18.22
C GLU A 503 -27.98 -31.57 -16.83
N GLY A 504 -29.31 -31.49 -16.69
CA GLY A 504 -30.02 -31.72 -15.43
C GLY A 504 -29.77 -30.70 -14.33
N SER A 505 -28.98 -29.65 -14.58
CA SER A 505 -28.68 -28.62 -13.55
C SER A 505 -29.72 -27.48 -13.49
N ASP A 506 -30.81 -27.54 -14.27
CA ASP A 506 -31.83 -26.48 -14.38
C ASP A 506 -31.22 -25.08 -14.63
N GLY A 507 -30.17 -25.02 -15.47
CA GLY A 507 -29.47 -23.78 -15.77
C GLY A 507 -28.60 -23.22 -14.64
N LYS A 508 -28.42 -23.98 -13.54
CA LYS A 508 -27.59 -23.53 -12.39
C LYS A 508 -26.09 -23.57 -12.65
N TYR A 509 -25.66 -24.44 -13.59
CA TYR A 509 -24.25 -24.60 -13.93
C TYR A 509 -24.05 -24.63 -15.44
N PHE A 510 -22.92 -24.14 -15.91
CA PHE A 510 -22.49 -24.24 -17.30
C PHE A 510 -20.99 -24.47 -17.40
N ARG A 511 -20.59 -25.17 -18.46
CA ARG A 511 -19.21 -25.47 -18.83
C ARG A 511 -18.76 -24.44 -19.86
N ILE A 512 -17.56 -23.88 -19.66
CA ILE A 512 -16.90 -22.96 -20.59
C ILE A 512 -15.64 -23.63 -21.07
N GLU A 513 -15.49 -23.79 -22.38
CA GLU A 513 -14.30 -24.31 -23.02
C GLU A 513 -13.72 -23.21 -23.90
N ILE A 514 -12.43 -22.91 -23.74
CA ILE A 514 -11.73 -21.91 -24.54
C ILE A 514 -10.63 -22.62 -25.34
N GLU A 515 -10.69 -22.48 -26.65
CA GLU A 515 -9.76 -23.10 -27.58
C GLU A 515 -8.47 -22.25 -27.68
N ASP A 516 -7.37 -22.91 -28.00
CA ASP A 516 -6.02 -22.33 -28.22
C ASP A 516 -5.50 -21.49 -27.02
N VAL A 517 -5.87 -21.87 -25.81
CA VAL A 517 -5.39 -21.23 -24.59
C VAL A 517 -4.76 -22.24 -23.64
N HIS A 518 -3.53 -21.94 -23.26
CA HIS A 518 -2.87 -22.62 -22.14
C HIS A 518 -3.12 -21.84 -20.86
N ALA A 519 -3.88 -22.41 -19.92
CA ALA A 519 -4.23 -21.75 -18.70
C ALA A 519 -4.02 -22.67 -17.47
N HIS A 520 -3.61 -22.09 -16.35
CA HIS A 520 -3.45 -22.78 -15.06
C HIS A 520 -3.80 -21.85 -13.89
N GLY A 521 -4.16 -22.43 -12.75
CA GLY A 521 -4.53 -21.69 -11.55
C GLY A 521 -5.79 -20.86 -11.74
N ILE A 522 -5.67 -19.56 -11.64
CA ILE A 522 -6.77 -18.60 -11.76
C ILE A 522 -6.57 -17.74 -13.02
N VAL A 523 -7.64 -17.56 -13.78
CA VAL A 523 -7.70 -16.60 -14.89
C VAL A 523 -8.90 -15.69 -14.73
N TYR A 524 -8.81 -14.49 -15.32
CA TYR A 524 -9.94 -13.59 -15.39
C TYR A 524 -10.47 -13.58 -16.82
N LEU A 525 -11.75 -13.92 -16.97
CA LEU A 525 -12.44 -13.92 -18.26
C LEU A 525 -13.20 -12.62 -18.46
N CYS A 526 -13.07 -12.04 -19.65
CA CYS A 526 -13.81 -10.88 -20.11
C CYS A 526 -14.59 -11.25 -21.38
N PHE A 527 -15.90 -11.03 -21.37
CA PHE A 527 -16.80 -11.25 -22.50
C PHE A 527 -17.27 -9.92 -23.09
N PRO A 528 -16.54 -9.31 -24.00
CA PRO A 528 -16.78 -7.93 -24.45
C PRO A 528 -18.12 -7.74 -25.16
N THR A 529 -18.69 -8.81 -25.74
CA THR A 529 -19.99 -8.79 -26.47
C THR A 529 -21.17 -9.22 -25.61
N LEU A 530 -20.96 -9.50 -24.32
CA LEU A 530 -22.01 -9.96 -23.42
C LEU A 530 -22.91 -8.82 -22.93
N SER A 531 -22.31 -7.66 -22.67
CA SER A 531 -23.03 -6.48 -22.20
C SER A 531 -22.27 -5.20 -22.60
N TRP A 532 -22.89 -4.03 -22.42
CA TRP A 532 -22.25 -2.73 -22.66
C TRP A 532 -21.00 -2.50 -21.79
N LYS A 533 -20.87 -3.25 -20.70
CA LYS A 533 -19.69 -3.20 -19.81
C LYS A 533 -18.58 -4.12 -20.31
N PHE A 534 -18.02 -3.82 -21.45
CA PHE A 534 -17.00 -4.62 -22.15
C PHE A 534 -15.69 -4.79 -21.38
N TRP A 535 -15.49 -4.03 -20.29
CA TRP A 535 -14.29 -4.08 -19.43
C TRP A 535 -14.40 -5.01 -18.23
N GLU A 536 -15.58 -5.61 -17.96
CA GLU A 536 -15.78 -6.50 -16.80
C GLU A 536 -14.93 -7.77 -16.94
N THR A 537 -14.13 -8.05 -15.91
CA THR A 537 -13.34 -9.27 -15.81
C THR A 537 -13.67 -10.03 -14.53
N HIS A 538 -13.94 -11.34 -14.64
CA HIS A 538 -14.30 -12.20 -13.50
C HIS A 538 -13.34 -13.35 -13.36
N PRO A 539 -12.92 -13.72 -12.12
CA PRO A 539 -12.00 -14.81 -11.85
C PRO A 539 -12.67 -16.17 -11.97
N PHE A 540 -11.97 -17.11 -12.61
CA PHE A 540 -12.36 -18.51 -12.70
C PHE A 540 -11.17 -19.40 -12.43
N SER A 541 -11.40 -20.53 -11.72
CA SER A 541 -10.41 -21.59 -11.58
C SER A 541 -10.40 -22.46 -12.83
N VAL A 542 -9.20 -22.74 -13.34
CA VAL A 542 -9.00 -23.65 -14.46
C VAL A 542 -9.19 -25.08 -13.98
N ALA A 543 -10.23 -25.78 -14.44
CA ALA A 543 -10.48 -27.18 -14.10
C ALA A 543 -9.51 -28.12 -14.80
N SER A 544 -9.21 -27.84 -16.07
CA SER A 544 -8.23 -28.58 -16.88
C SER A 544 -7.66 -27.71 -17.98
N SER A 545 -6.44 -28.03 -18.39
CA SER A 545 -5.80 -27.44 -19.57
C SER A 545 -5.11 -28.56 -20.33
N PHE A 546 -5.58 -28.84 -21.53
CA PHE A 546 -5.02 -29.90 -22.39
C PHE A 546 -3.99 -29.29 -23.34
N THR A 547 -2.84 -29.90 -23.45
CA THR A 547 -1.90 -29.73 -24.55
C THR A 547 -2.23 -30.81 -25.58
N GLY A 548 -2.66 -30.41 -26.77
CA GLY A 548 -3.14 -31.34 -27.81
C GLY A 548 -2.12 -32.43 -28.21
N SER A 549 -2.08 -33.51 -27.46
CA SER A 549 -1.39 -34.77 -27.82
C SER A 549 -2.10 -35.93 -27.12
N HIS A 550 -2.70 -36.79 -27.92
CA HIS A 550 -3.23 -38.12 -27.60
C HIS A 550 -3.88 -38.33 -26.23
N ILE A 551 -5.20 -38.31 -26.21
CA ILE A 551 -5.97 -38.93 -25.12
C ILE A 551 -5.98 -40.44 -25.36
N GLN A 552 -5.18 -41.19 -24.59
CA GLN A 552 -5.48 -42.63 -24.38
C GLN A 552 -6.61 -42.72 -23.35
N LEU A 553 -7.77 -43.16 -23.81
CA LEU A 553 -8.87 -43.54 -22.91
C LEU A 553 -8.41 -44.76 -22.10
N SER A 554 -8.11 -44.57 -20.84
CA SER A 554 -7.95 -45.66 -19.89
C SER A 554 -9.32 -46.01 -19.29
N THR A 555 -9.55 -47.29 -19.11
CA THR A 555 -10.72 -47.97 -18.55
C THR A 555 -11.33 -47.29 -17.32
N PRO A 556 -12.66 -47.36 -17.14
CA PRO A 556 -13.39 -46.64 -16.10
C PRO A 556 -12.95 -47.04 -14.68
N ILE A 557 -12.78 -46.04 -13.84
CA ILE A 557 -12.50 -46.18 -12.42
C ILE A 557 -13.82 -46.58 -11.73
N SER A 558 -13.82 -47.64 -10.94
CA SER A 558 -14.95 -48.00 -10.08
C SER A 558 -15.12 -46.97 -8.99
N THR A 559 -16.11 -46.10 -9.14
CA THR A 559 -16.55 -45.17 -8.13
C THR A 559 -17.47 -45.87 -7.15
N SER A 560 -17.10 -45.93 -5.87
CA SER A 560 -18.02 -46.40 -4.82
C SER A 560 -18.95 -45.22 -4.45
N ILE A 561 -20.17 -45.25 -5.00
CA ILE A 561 -21.25 -44.33 -4.57
C ILE A 561 -21.94 -44.99 -3.40
N SER A 562 -21.81 -44.47 -2.20
CA SER A 562 -22.54 -44.94 -1.03
C SER A 562 -23.87 -44.18 -0.91
N HIS A 563 -24.95 -44.84 -1.29
CA HIS A 563 -26.32 -44.48 -0.85
C HIS A 563 -26.60 -45.25 0.44
N GLU A 564 -26.74 -44.58 1.57
CA GLU A 564 -27.36 -45.16 2.76
C GLU A 564 -28.83 -44.75 2.76
N ASP A 565 -29.73 -45.76 2.52
CA ASP A 565 -31.14 -45.63 2.84
C ASP A 565 -31.38 -45.92 4.34
N PRO A 566 -32.21 -45.13 5.04
CA PRO A 566 -32.58 -45.48 6.40
C PRO A 566 -33.82 -46.39 6.39
N GLU A 567 -33.70 -47.57 6.99
CA GLU A 567 -34.67 -48.61 7.32
C GLU A 567 -34.74 -49.80 6.36
N LYS A 568 -34.19 -50.95 6.78
CA LYS A 568 -34.92 -52.13 7.24
C LYS A 568 -33.99 -53.30 7.51
N SER A 569 -34.24 -53.91 8.68
CA SER A 569 -33.73 -55.18 9.17
C SER A 569 -34.23 -56.37 8.36
N ALA A 570 -33.32 -57.38 8.24
CA ALA A 570 -33.52 -58.82 8.18
C ALA A 570 -33.98 -59.48 6.88
N ALA A 571 -33.17 -60.44 6.55
CA ALA A 571 -33.46 -61.78 5.96
C ALA A 571 -33.00 -62.02 4.52
N ASP A 572 -31.91 -62.77 4.45
CA ASP A 572 -31.65 -63.93 3.61
C ASP A 572 -32.37 -64.05 2.27
N ALA A 573 -31.64 -63.97 1.15
CA ALA A 573 -31.82 -64.86 -0.01
C ALA A 573 -30.83 -64.52 -1.14
N THR A 574 -30.00 -65.50 -1.44
CA THR A 574 -29.26 -65.67 -2.70
C THR A 574 -30.10 -65.48 -3.94
N HIS A 575 -29.83 -64.45 -4.76
CA HIS A 575 -30.28 -64.47 -6.16
C HIS A 575 -29.21 -63.87 -7.09
N LYS A 576 -28.76 -64.69 -8.03
CA LYS A 576 -27.97 -64.32 -9.21
C LYS A 576 -28.82 -63.33 -10.05
N ILE A 577 -28.29 -62.18 -10.32
CA ILE A 577 -28.86 -61.25 -11.29
C ILE A 577 -27.95 -61.13 -12.49
N GLY A 578 -28.54 -61.39 -13.64
CA GLY A 578 -27.89 -61.35 -14.94
C GLY A 578 -27.49 -59.93 -15.35
N THR A 579 -26.44 -59.90 -16.13
CA THR A 579 -25.93 -58.74 -16.83
C THR A 579 -26.95 -58.23 -17.86
N GLU A 580 -27.71 -57.19 -17.53
CA GLU A 580 -28.41 -56.37 -18.55
C GLU A 580 -27.48 -55.22 -18.97
N SER A 581 -27.13 -55.22 -20.25
CA SER A 581 -26.38 -54.18 -20.93
C SER A 581 -27.25 -52.94 -21.05
N MET A 582 -26.82 -51.87 -20.41
CA MET A 582 -27.35 -50.53 -20.67
C MET A 582 -27.10 -50.08 -22.13
N PRO A 583 -28.01 -49.34 -22.75
CA PRO A 583 -27.84 -48.90 -24.14
C PRO A 583 -26.70 -47.90 -24.24
N SER A 584 -25.81 -48.22 -25.17
CA SER A 584 -24.70 -47.34 -25.58
C SER A 584 -25.22 -45.97 -26.00
N ALA A 585 -24.97 -44.96 -25.20
CA ALA A 585 -25.18 -43.59 -25.63
C ALA A 585 -24.31 -43.33 -26.87
N ALA A 586 -24.98 -42.95 -27.95
CA ALA A 586 -24.34 -42.59 -29.21
C ALA A 586 -23.31 -41.48 -28.96
N PHE A 587 -22.02 -41.83 -29.13
CA PHE A 587 -20.95 -40.87 -29.20
C PHE A 587 -21.18 -39.98 -30.43
N VAL A 588 -21.56 -38.72 -30.22
CA VAL A 588 -21.45 -37.68 -31.24
C VAL A 588 -19.99 -37.54 -31.61
N GLU A 589 -19.71 -37.74 -32.85
CA GLU A 589 -18.38 -37.63 -33.47
C GLU A 589 -17.68 -36.34 -33.02
N SER A 590 -16.65 -36.51 -32.17
CA SER A 590 -15.85 -35.41 -31.68
C SER A 590 -15.02 -34.86 -32.82
N ASP A 591 -15.32 -33.63 -33.27
CA ASP A 591 -14.44 -32.84 -34.11
C ASP A 591 -13.00 -32.97 -33.61
N LYS A 592 -12.07 -33.36 -34.51
CA LYS A 592 -10.65 -33.41 -34.25
C LYS A 592 -10.11 -32.02 -33.94
N ILE A 593 -10.19 -31.64 -32.68
CA ILE A 593 -9.63 -30.35 -32.20
C ILE A 593 -8.17 -30.61 -31.84
N SER A 594 -7.27 -30.05 -32.59
CA SER A 594 -5.82 -30.28 -32.47
C SER A 594 -5.05 -29.24 -31.66
N GLY A 595 -5.74 -28.39 -30.86
CA GLY A 595 -5.11 -27.31 -30.11
C GLY A 595 -5.26 -27.41 -28.58
N PRO A 596 -4.49 -26.61 -27.82
CA PRO A 596 -4.65 -26.52 -26.37
C PRO A 596 -6.05 -25.98 -26.01
N ARG A 597 -6.64 -26.52 -24.94
CA ARG A 597 -7.98 -26.14 -24.48
C ARG A 597 -7.99 -25.95 -22.97
N ALA A 598 -8.58 -24.83 -22.51
CA ALA A 598 -8.85 -24.59 -21.09
C ALA A 598 -10.32 -24.76 -20.77
N THR A 599 -10.63 -25.49 -19.69
CA THR A 599 -12.00 -25.79 -19.25
C THR A 599 -12.31 -25.17 -17.90
N PHE A 600 -13.52 -24.61 -17.80
CA PHE A 600 -14.04 -24.00 -16.59
C PHE A 600 -15.46 -24.47 -16.33
N ILE A 601 -15.84 -24.61 -15.07
CA ILE A 601 -17.25 -24.81 -14.67
C ILE A 601 -17.67 -23.56 -13.86
N ALA A 602 -18.76 -22.97 -14.25
CA ALA A 602 -19.30 -21.79 -13.60
C ALA A 602 -20.71 -22.05 -13.06
N ARG A 603 -20.99 -21.44 -11.91
CA ARG A 603 -22.31 -21.40 -11.33
C ARG A 603 -23.01 -20.11 -11.78
N THR A 604 -24.26 -20.22 -12.20
CA THR A 604 -25.13 -19.07 -12.46
C THR A 604 -25.45 -18.38 -11.13
N LEU A 605 -24.97 -17.15 -10.98
CA LEU A 605 -25.20 -16.30 -9.83
C LEU A 605 -25.92 -15.02 -10.29
N THR A 606 -25.30 -13.86 -10.06
CA THR A 606 -25.75 -12.54 -10.51
C THR A 606 -24.74 -11.93 -11.48
N GLY A 607 -25.04 -10.79 -12.08
CA GLY A 607 -24.09 -10.07 -12.94
C GLY A 607 -23.74 -10.82 -14.22
N MET A 608 -22.47 -10.98 -14.51
CA MET A 608 -21.97 -11.56 -15.77
C MET A 608 -22.40 -13.02 -15.96
N THR A 609 -22.33 -13.86 -14.93
CA THR A 609 -22.72 -15.28 -15.03
C THR A 609 -24.22 -15.46 -15.28
N ALA A 610 -25.08 -14.61 -14.70
CA ALA A 610 -26.51 -14.61 -15.00
C ALA A 610 -26.80 -14.22 -16.46
N LYS A 611 -26.14 -13.18 -16.98
CA LYS A 611 -26.26 -12.73 -18.37
C LYS A 611 -25.79 -13.81 -19.35
N LEU A 612 -24.66 -14.47 -19.03
CA LEU A 612 -24.13 -15.56 -19.85
C LEU A 612 -25.08 -16.75 -19.86
N GLY A 613 -25.64 -17.13 -18.70
CA GLY A 613 -26.64 -18.17 -18.58
C GLY A 613 -27.91 -17.85 -19.36
N ALA A 614 -28.45 -16.63 -19.25
CA ALA A 614 -29.62 -16.18 -20.01
C ALA A 614 -29.39 -16.23 -21.52
N LYS A 615 -28.21 -15.76 -21.98
CA LYS A 615 -27.84 -15.81 -23.41
C LYS A 615 -27.69 -17.26 -23.92
N LEU A 616 -27.14 -18.14 -23.06
CA LEU A 616 -27.03 -19.56 -23.36
C LEU A 616 -28.40 -20.20 -23.50
N THR A 617 -29.34 -19.95 -22.57
CA THR A 617 -30.70 -20.47 -22.63
C THR A 617 -31.43 -19.99 -23.90
N ALA A 618 -31.21 -18.74 -24.32
CA ALA A 618 -31.79 -18.21 -25.55
C ALA A 618 -31.23 -18.85 -26.83
N ASN A 619 -29.98 -19.34 -26.82
CA ASN A 619 -29.34 -19.98 -27.98
C ASN A 619 -29.52 -21.53 -28.00
N GLY A 620 -30.07 -22.14 -26.96
CA GLY A 620 -30.29 -23.58 -26.88
C GLY A 620 -29.07 -24.38 -26.36
N ALA A 621 -28.60 -25.37 -27.15
CA ALA A 621 -27.62 -26.36 -26.67
C ALA A 621 -26.20 -25.83 -26.40
N SER A 622 -25.76 -24.79 -27.14
CA SER A 622 -24.42 -24.19 -26.93
C SER A 622 -24.37 -22.74 -27.40
N LEU A 623 -23.43 -21.98 -26.83
CA LEU A 623 -23.20 -20.59 -27.19
C LEU A 623 -21.70 -20.41 -27.52
N ARG A 624 -21.40 -19.92 -28.72
CA ARG A 624 -20.06 -19.46 -29.07
C ARG A 624 -19.98 -17.94 -28.89
N ILE A 625 -19.01 -17.48 -28.08
CA ILE A 625 -18.88 -16.06 -27.74
C ILE A 625 -17.39 -15.66 -27.66
N PRO A 626 -17.03 -14.47 -28.17
CA PRO A 626 -15.67 -13.94 -28.01
C PRO A 626 -15.32 -13.74 -26.54
N VAL A 627 -14.09 -14.10 -26.17
CA VAL A 627 -13.56 -13.96 -24.81
C VAL A 627 -12.12 -13.48 -24.84
N LEU A 628 -11.78 -12.58 -23.90
CA LEU A 628 -10.41 -12.19 -23.59
C LEU A 628 -10.01 -12.88 -22.27
N VAL A 629 -8.81 -13.47 -22.28
CA VAL A 629 -8.27 -14.22 -21.14
C VAL A 629 -7.11 -13.44 -20.52
N GLU A 630 -7.33 -12.93 -19.31
CA GLU A 630 -6.30 -12.28 -18.50
C GLU A 630 -5.72 -13.32 -17.53
N GLY A 631 -4.50 -13.66 -17.66
CA GLY A 631 -3.83 -14.65 -16.78
C GLY A 631 -2.86 -15.52 -17.56
N SER A 632 -2.32 -16.57 -17.02
CA SER A 632 -2.62 -17.28 -15.77
C SER A 632 -2.04 -16.59 -14.54
N TYR A 633 -2.78 -16.67 -13.44
CA TYR A 633 -2.31 -16.27 -12.11
C TYR A 633 -2.02 -17.52 -11.28
N ARG A 634 -0.91 -17.46 -10.54
CA ARG A 634 -0.45 -18.60 -9.75
C ARG A 634 -1.41 -18.88 -8.58
N SER A 635 -1.77 -20.16 -8.40
CA SER A 635 -2.28 -20.64 -7.12
C SER A 635 -1.12 -20.72 -6.11
N ASN A 636 -1.32 -20.25 -4.90
CA ASN A 636 -0.30 -20.33 -3.84
C ASN A 636 -0.16 -21.75 -3.29
N ALA A 637 -1.07 -22.66 -3.62
CA ALA A 637 -1.09 -24.03 -3.13
C ALA A 637 0.16 -24.82 -3.53
N THR A 638 0.57 -24.73 -4.80
CA THR A 638 1.63 -25.60 -5.34
C THR A 638 2.97 -25.43 -4.61
N ALA A 639 3.36 -24.19 -4.28
CA ALA A 639 4.62 -23.94 -3.58
C ALA A 639 4.58 -24.41 -2.12
N LYS A 640 3.47 -24.17 -1.42
CA LYS A 640 3.29 -24.57 -0.01
C LYS A 640 3.25 -26.09 0.15
N LEU A 641 2.66 -26.78 -0.81
CA LEU A 641 2.46 -28.24 -0.77
C LEU A 641 3.67 -29.05 -1.24
N SER A 642 4.66 -28.43 -1.86
CA SER A 642 5.84 -29.13 -2.42
C SER A 642 6.57 -30.01 -1.42
N HIS A 643 6.49 -29.69 -0.14
CA HIS A 643 7.16 -30.41 0.95
C HIS A 643 6.25 -31.36 1.73
N CYS A 644 4.96 -31.45 1.36
CA CYS A 644 4.03 -32.35 2.02
C CYS A 644 4.21 -33.78 1.53
N THR A 645 4.04 -34.74 2.43
CA THR A 645 4.15 -36.20 2.11
C THR A 645 2.81 -36.78 1.71
N SER A 646 1.71 -36.19 2.17
CA SER A 646 0.36 -36.55 1.76
C SER A 646 -0.49 -35.28 1.53
N LEU A 647 -1.57 -35.44 0.80
CA LEU A 647 -2.47 -34.36 0.40
C LEU A 647 -3.92 -34.75 0.71
N LEU A 648 -4.59 -33.93 1.50
CA LEU A 648 -6.04 -33.98 1.69
C LEU A 648 -6.69 -32.76 1.05
N CYS A 649 -7.56 -32.99 0.10
CA CYS A 649 -8.33 -31.95 -0.56
C CYS A 649 -9.81 -32.07 -0.17
N ILE A 650 -10.43 -30.97 0.28
CA ILE A 650 -11.84 -30.88 0.62
C ILE A 650 -12.50 -29.86 -0.30
N ALA A 651 -13.39 -30.34 -1.17
CA ALA A 651 -14.05 -29.52 -2.18
C ALA A 651 -15.56 -29.45 -1.97
N GLY A 652 -16.17 -28.29 -2.23
CA GLY A 652 -17.61 -28.07 -2.19
C GLY A 652 -18.15 -27.53 -3.50
N GLY A 653 -19.07 -28.26 -4.15
CA GLY A 653 -19.67 -27.84 -5.42
C GLY A 653 -18.63 -27.57 -6.50
N VAL A 654 -18.72 -26.40 -7.17
CA VAL A 654 -17.74 -26.00 -8.22
C VAL A 654 -16.34 -25.73 -7.69
N GLY A 655 -16.13 -25.66 -6.38
CA GLY A 655 -14.80 -25.48 -5.78
C GLY A 655 -13.82 -26.61 -6.14
N VAL A 656 -14.31 -27.77 -6.58
CA VAL A 656 -13.50 -28.87 -7.07
C VAL A 656 -12.61 -28.46 -8.25
N THR A 657 -13.02 -27.52 -9.08
CA THR A 657 -12.22 -27.05 -10.23
C THR A 657 -10.90 -26.41 -9.83
N ALA A 658 -10.83 -25.79 -8.64
CA ALA A 658 -9.58 -25.26 -8.10
C ALA A 658 -8.66 -26.37 -7.55
N VAL A 659 -9.23 -27.46 -7.10
CA VAL A 659 -8.55 -28.55 -6.39
C VAL A 659 -8.04 -29.62 -7.35
N LEU A 660 -8.77 -29.95 -8.40
CA LEU A 660 -8.40 -30.97 -9.39
C LEU A 660 -6.99 -30.80 -9.97
N PRO A 661 -6.55 -29.59 -10.41
CA PRO A 661 -5.19 -29.40 -10.91
C PRO A 661 -4.13 -29.62 -9.83
N ILE A 662 -4.44 -29.31 -8.57
CA ILE A 662 -3.53 -29.50 -7.43
C ILE A 662 -3.33 -31.00 -7.18
N VAL A 663 -4.41 -31.78 -7.14
CA VAL A 663 -4.35 -33.23 -6.95
C VAL A 663 -3.60 -33.90 -8.09
N ARG A 664 -3.82 -33.48 -9.34
CA ARG A 664 -3.10 -34.01 -10.51
C ARG A 664 -1.60 -33.71 -10.48
N SER A 665 -1.21 -32.54 -9.99
CA SER A 665 0.20 -32.14 -9.89
C SER A 665 0.95 -32.75 -8.71
N PHE A 666 0.24 -33.43 -7.81
CA PHE A 666 0.81 -34.05 -6.63
C PHE A 666 1.22 -35.50 -6.94
N GLU A 667 2.48 -35.70 -7.35
CA GLU A 667 3.00 -36.93 -7.93
C GLU A 667 3.20 -38.08 -6.92
N ALA A 668 3.07 -39.33 -7.44
CA ALA A 668 3.44 -40.54 -6.71
C ALA A 668 4.93 -40.53 -6.31
N PRO A 669 5.35 -41.19 -5.18
CA PRO A 669 4.56 -42.12 -4.36
C PRO A 669 3.70 -41.48 -3.26
N ARG A 670 3.49 -40.16 -3.33
CA ARG A 670 2.76 -39.41 -2.30
C ARG A 670 1.25 -39.70 -2.39
N ARG A 671 0.65 -39.98 -1.23
CA ARG A 671 -0.78 -40.23 -1.17
C ARG A 671 -1.59 -38.93 -1.34
N SER A 672 -2.68 -39.03 -2.10
CA SER A 672 -3.65 -37.95 -2.26
C SER A 672 -5.05 -38.44 -1.96
N ARG A 673 -5.82 -37.68 -1.22
CA ARG A 673 -7.23 -37.88 -0.91
C ARG A 673 -8.06 -36.67 -1.32
N LEU A 674 -9.14 -36.89 -2.04
CA LEU A 674 -10.09 -35.85 -2.46
C LEU A 674 -11.47 -36.18 -1.94
N GLU A 675 -12.00 -35.35 -1.06
CA GLU A 675 -13.37 -35.38 -0.56
C GLU A 675 -14.19 -34.31 -1.26
N TRP A 676 -15.20 -34.69 -2.01
CA TRP A 676 -16.02 -33.77 -2.78
C TRP A 676 -17.50 -33.84 -2.39
N GLY A 677 -18.03 -32.75 -1.81
CA GLY A 677 -19.45 -32.61 -1.44
C GLY A 677 -20.22 -31.85 -2.50
N ILE A 678 -21.29 -32.43 -3.02
CA ILE A 678 -22.17 -31.83 -4.04
C ILE A 678 -23.65 -32.04 -3.69
N ARG A 679 -24.51 -31.18 -4.21
CA ARG A 679 -25.95 -31.31 -4.02
C ARG A 679 -26.61 -32.23 -5.05
N HIS A 680 -26.10 -32.25 -6.27
CA HIS A 680 -26.64 -32.96 -7.41
C HIS A 680 -25.51 -33.61 -8.20
N GLU A 681 -25.77 -34.82 -8.68
CA GLU A 681 -24.79 -35.66 -9.40
C GLU A 681 -24.35 -35.10 -10.76
N ASN A 682 -25.13 -34.20 -11.32
CA ASN A 682 -24.87 -33.56 -12.62
C ASN A 682 -23.47 -32.92 -12.76
N LEU A 683 -22.92 -32.43 -11.65
CA LEU A 683 -21.55 -31.90 -11.66
C LEU A 683 -20.49 -32.98 -11.84
N VAL A 684 -20.75 -34.21 -11.42
CA VAL A 684 -19.84 -35.36 -11.63
C VAL A 684 -19.77 -35.67 -13.12
N ALA A 685 -20.94 -35.81 -13.76
CA ALA A 685 -21.02 -36.05 -15.20
C ALA A 685 -20.35 -34.91 -16.02
N ALA A 686 -20.56 -33.65 -15.61
CA ALA A 686 -19.94 -32.50 -16.28
C ALA A 686 -18.41 -32.47 -16.17
N LEU A 687 -17.83 -33.09 -15.17
CA LEU A 687 -16.38 -33.14 -14.90
C LEU A 687 -15.79 -34.55 -15.11
N GLU A 688 -16.56 -35.48 -15.66
CA GLU A 688 -16.07 -36.85 -15.91
C GLU A 688 -14.75 -36.90 -16.68
N PRO A 689 -14.53 -36.14 -17.78
CA PRO A 689 -13.26 -36.12 -18.49
C PRO A 689 -12.08 -35.64 -17.64
N GLU A 690 -12.35 -34.72 -16.71
CA GLU A 690 -11.36 -34.20 -15.79
C GLU A 690 -11.08 -35.16 -14.62
N ILE A 691 -12.08 -35.87 -14.15
CA ILE A 691 -11.98 -36.88 -13.09
C ILE A 691 -11.24 -38.13 -13.60
N ALA A 692 -11.54 -38.56 -14.82
CA ALA A 692 -10.88 -39.70 -15.47
C ALA A 692 -9.36 -39.51 -15.61
N GLN A 693 -8.86 -38.29 -15.55
CA GLN A 693 -7.42 -37.97 -15.59
C GLN A 693 -6.75 -37.97 -14.21
N LEU A 694 -7.51 -38.22 -13.13
CA LEU A 694 -6.90 -38.34 -11.82
C LEU A 694 -5.97 -39.56 -11.76
N PRO A 695 -4.79 -39.45 -11.17
CA PRO A 695 -3.89 -40.58 -10.95
C PRO A 695 -4.59 -41.68 -10.15
N LYS A 696 -4.36 -42.93 -10.49
CA LYS A 696 -4.96 -44.12 -9.85
C LYS A 696 -4.71 -44.24 -8.33
N HIS A 697 -3.70 -43.54 -7.82
CA HIS A 697 -3.35 -43.56 -6.40
C HIS A 697 -4.16 -42.52 -5.58
N VAL A 698 -5.05 -41.76 -6.21
CA VAL A 698 -5.89 -40.78 -5.53
C VAL A 698 -7.09 -41.50 -4.92
N ASP A 699 -7.24 -41.38 -3.61
CA ASP A 699 -8.44 -41.81 -2.88
C ASP A 699 -9.51 -40.74 -3.08
N PHE A 700 -10.51 -41.05 -3.96
CA PHE A 700 -11.51 -40.09 -4.39
C PHE A 700 -12.90 -40.47 -3.86
N ASN A 701 -13.44 -39.64 -2.99
CA ASN A 701 -14.73 -39.80 -2.34
C ASN A 701 -15.71 -38.70 -2.73
N ILE A 702 -16.90 -39.06 -3.17
CA ILE A 702 -17.98 -38.13 -3.53
C ILE A 702 -19.14 -38.31 -2.56
N LYS A 703 -19.62 -37.19 -2.00
CA LYS A 703 -20.86 -37.15 -1.22
C LYS A 703 -21.91 -36.35 -1.97
N VAL A 704 -22.99 -37.03 -2.41
CA VAL A 704 -24.10 -36.43 -3.15
C VAL A 704 -25.26 -36.21 -2.22
N GLY A 705 -25.79 -34.99 -2.15
CA GLY A 705 -26.91 -34.63 -1.29
C GLY A 705 -26.60 -34.47 0.19
N GLU A 706 -25.45 -35.00 0.63
CA GLU A 706 -25.03 -34.99 2.01
C GLU A 706 -23.85 -34.01 2.25
N ARG A 707 -23.65 -33.66 3.54
CA ARG A 707 -22.48 -32.88 3.94
C ARG A 707 -21.31 -33.79 4.26
N ILE A 708 -20.11 -33.39 3.84
CA ILE A 708 -18.87 -34.01 4.27
C ILE A 708 -18.75 -33.87 5.79
N ASN A 709 -18.49 -34.98 6.49
CA ASN A 709 -18.14 -34.93 7.91
C ASN A 709 -16.68 -34.48 8.06
N ILE A 710 -16.47 -33.15 8.08
CA ILE A 710 -15.15 -32.52 8.08
C ILE A 710 -14.32 -32.97 9.29
N ASP A 711 -14.93 -33.06 10.48
CA ASP A 711 -14.20 -33.48 11.70
C ASP A 711 -13.69 -34.89 11.59
N ALA A 712 -14.51 -35.84 11.12
CA ALA A 712 -14.09 -37.23 10.94
C ALA A 712 -12.96 -37.38 9.91
N VAL A 713 -13.09 -36.70 8.74
CA VAL A 713 -12.08 -36.75 7.68
C VAL A 713 -10.74 -36.16 8.15
N LEU A 714 -10.78 -35.04 8.86
CA LEU A 714 -9.55 -34.41 9.38
C LEU A 714 -8.89 -35.24 10.48
N ARG A 715 -9.67 -35.82 11.42
CA ARG A 715 -9.14 -36.70 12.48
C ARG A 715 -8.51 -37.95 11.89
N GLU A 716 -9.17 -38.58 10.96
CA GLU A 716 -8.65 -39.77 10.27
C GLU A 716 -7.31 -39.46 9.59
N GLU A 717 -7.22 -38.40 8.80
CA GLU A 717 -6.01 -38.09 8.03
C GLU A 717 -4.86 -37.62 8.94
N LEU A 718 -5.14 -36.82 9.97
CA LEU A 718 -4.12 -36.29 10.88
C LEU A 718 -3.67 -37.30 11.97
N ALA A 719 -4.47 -38.35 12.21
CA ALA A 719 -4.12 -39.44 13.16
C ALA A 719 -3.44 -40.65 12.49
N ARG A 720 -3.45 -40.72 11.15
CA ARG A 720 -2.96 -41.88 10.38
C ARG A 720 -1.48 -42.13 10.68
N GLU A 721 -1.17 -43.35 11.03
CA GLU A 721 0.20 -43.82 11.29
C GLU A 721 0.88 -44.33 10.01
N GLY A 722 2.21 -44.41 9.99
CA GLY A 722 3.01 -45.01 8.91
C GLY A 722 3.65 -44.01 7.94
N GLU A 723 3.14 -42.81 7.76
CA GLU A 723 3.75 -41.80 6.90
C GLU A 723 4.40 -40.70 7.74
N LYS A 724 5.70 -40.51 7.62
CA LYS A 724 6.44 -39.43 8.28
C LYS A 724 6.46 -38.19 7.40
N GLY A 725 5.93 -37.09 7.89
CA GLY A 725 5.98 -35.79 7.22
C GLY A 725 4.66 -35.01 7.31
N PRO A 726 4.65 -33.75 6.86
CA PRO A 726 3.48 -32.88 6.94
C PRO A 726 2.41 -33.26 5.91
N VAL A 727 1.14 -33.12 6.33
CA VAL A 727 -0.03 -33.28 5.47
C VAL A 727 -0.39 -31.91 4.85
N GLY A 728 -0.55 -31.87 3.52
CA GLY A 728 -1.13 -30.71 2.84
C GLY A 728 -2.66 -30.76 2.92
N ILE A 729 -3.30 -29.75 3.47
CA ILE A 729 -4.76 -29.66 3.55
C ILE A 729 -5.21 -28.48 2.69
N VAL A 730 -5.95 -28.77 1.61
CA VAL A 730 -6.49 -27.78 0.69
C VAL A 730 -8.00 -27.74 0.79
N VAL A 731 -8.58 -26.56 0.93
CA VAL A 731 -10.03 -26.39 0.93
C VAL A 731 -10.48 -25.40 -0.14
N CYS A 732 -11.51 -25.76 -0.89
CA CYS A 732 -12.19 -24.84 -1.81
C CYS A 732 -13.69 -25.16 -1.86
N GLY A 733 -14.53 -24.19 -1.48
CA GLY A 733 -15.97 -24.37 -1.47
C GLY A 733 -16.73 -23.19 -0.85
N PRO A 734 -17.96 -23.41 -0.40
CA PRO A 734 -18.75 -22.39 0.26
C PRO A 734 -18.02 -21.80 1.49
N PRO A 735 -18.23 -20.50 1.79
CA PRO A 735 -17.57 -19.84 2.92
C PRO A 735 -17.72 -20.59 4.25
N SER A 736 -18.92 -21.10 4.54
CA SER A 736 -19.18 -21.85 5.79
C SER A 736 -18.37 -23.14 5.90
N MET A 737 -18.19 -23.88 4.80
CA MET A 737 -17.37 -25.09 4.77
C MET A 737 -15.89 -24.76 5.00
N THR A 738 -15.39 -23.73 4.35
CA THR A 738 -14.00 -23.29 4.52
C THR A 738 -13.72 -22.82 5.95
N ASP A 739 -14.65 -22.11 6.56
CA ASP A 739 -14.56 -21.66 7.95
C ASP A 739 -14.59 -22.85 8.93
N GLU A 740 -15.42 -23.86 8.64
CA GLU A 740 -15.47 -25.09 9.44
C GLU A 740 -14.15 -25.87 9.38
N VAL A 741 -13.60 -26.08 8.17
CA VAL A 741 -12.28 -26.74 8.02
C VAL A 741 -11.20 -25.95 8.79
N ARG A 742 -11.16 -24.63 8.61
CA ARG A 742 -10.21 -23.76 9.32
C ARG A 742 -10.32 -23.86 10.83
N SER A 743 -11.54 -23.85 11.36
CA SER A 743 -11.81 -23.94 12.78
C SER A 743 -11.37 -25.30 13.34
N ARG A 744 -11.70 -26.41 12.65
CA ARG A 744 -11.38 -27.75 13.07
C ARG A 744 -9.89 -28.07 13.02
N ILE A 745 -9.17 -27.70 11.95
CA ILE A 745 -7.72 -27.86 11.92
C ILE A 745 -7.00 -27.07 13.00
N SER A 746 -7.52 -25.86 13.31
CA SER A 746 -6.97 -25.03 14.35
C SER A 746 -7.19 -25.64 15.75
N GLU A 747 -8.35 -26.26 15.98
CA GLU A 747 -8.64 -26.98 17.21
C GLU A 747 -7.72 -28.21 17.36
N LEU A 748 -7.64 -29.06 16.31
CA LEU A 748 -6.82 -30.28 16.32
C LEU A 748 -5.32 -29.98 16.51
N GLY A 749 -4.81 -28.95 15.85
CA GLY A 749 -3.39 -28.55 15.99
C GLY A 749 -3.06 -27.96 17.36
N ARG A 750 -4.03 -27.29 18.01
CA ARG A 750 -3.86 -26.68 19.34
C ARG A 750 -3.96 -27.70 20.46
N THR A 751 -4.91 -28.65 20.36
CA THR A 751 -5.20 -29.64 21.41
C THR A 751 -4.34 -30.90 21.36
N GLY A 752 -3.41 -31.00 20.38
CA GLY A 752 -2.60 -32.22 20.19
C GLY A 752 -3.35 -33.36 19.49
N GLY A 753 -4.57 -33.13 19.01
CA GLY A 753 -5.33 -34.09 18.20
C GLY A 753 -4.73 -34.36 16.82
N ALA A 754 -3.88 -33.45 16.33
CA ALA A 754 -3.08 -33.63 15.12
C ALA A 754 -1.75 -34.31 15.46
N ARG A 755 -1.61 -35.61 15.17
CA ARG A 755 -0.37 -36.33 15.35
C ARG A 755 0.69 -36.02 14.28
N LYS A 756 0.26 -35.50 13.13
CA LYS A 756 1.10 -35.01 12.03
C LYS A 756 1.10 -33.50 11.95
N ALA A 757 2.23 -32.93 11.55
CA ALA A 757 2.27 -31.53 11.14
C ALA A 757 1.42 -31.34 9.87
N PHE A 758 0.86 -30.16 9.66
CA PHE A 758 0.08 -29.87 8.45
C PHE A 758 0.36 -28.49 7.89
N VAL A 759 0.09 -28.35 6.58
CA VAL A 759 0.10 -27.09 5.83
C VAL A 759 -1.30 -26.85 5.31
N PHE A 760 -1.92 -25.77 5.75
CA PHE A 760 -3.28 -25.40 5.35
C PHE A 760 -3.28 -24.38 4.21
N VAL A 761 -4.06 -24.66 3.16
CA VAL A 761 -4.25 -23.79 2.00
C VAL A 761 -5.75 -23.59 1.75
N ASP A 762 -6.16 -22.33 1.75
CA ASP A 762 -7.53 -21.91 1.47
C ASP A 762 -7.56 -21.28 0.06
N GLU A 763 -8.12 -22.01 -0.90
CA GLU A 763 -8.31 -21.59 -2.31
C GLU A 763 -9.71 -21.04 -2.56
N ALA A 764 -10.52 -20.82 -1.52
CA ALA A 764 -11.84 -20.26 -1.69
C ALA A 764 -11.78 -18.80 -2.15
N PHE A 765 -12.58 -18.46 -3.14
CA PHE A 765 -12.77 -17.08 -3.57
C PHE A 765 -13.53 -16.30 -2.50
N SER A 766 -12.98 -15.16 -2.06
CA SER A 766 -13.67 -14.18 -1.22
C SER A 766 -13.87 -12.90 -2.02
N TRP A 767 -15.09 -12.44 -2.06
CA TRP A 767 -15.48 -11.19 -2.67
C TRP A 767 -15.42 -10.02 -1.68
#